data_422d35454a551f2bae27bf047e616b09
#
_entry.id   422d35454a551f2bae27bf047e616b09
#
_cell.length_a   1.000
_cell.length_b   1.000
_cell.length_c   1.000
_cell.angle_alpha   90.00
_cell.angle_beta   90.00
_cell.angle_gamma   90.00
#
_symmetry.space_group_name_H-M   'P 1'
#
loop_
_entity.id
_entity.type
_entity.pdbx_description
1 polymer ?
#
loop_
_entity_poly.entity_id
_entity_poly.type
_entity_poly.pdbx_seq_one_letter_code
_entity_poly.pdbx_strand_id
1 'polypeptide(L)'
;MFIETAIEFMKKYSDRPAVEDYRRSITYGELDHDSSCIYSWLKKQGIGKEDFVLITLSRGVECIVSVLGVIKCGAAFVLLDSGYPADRIEYIRKDTGAKCEISDENYTSIIDTCEPLSGFEVADVHDAAYAVYTSGSTGKPKGVLHEYGNIELSSHYYSSLDESYTDCYTAFVAPFYFVVAVFYIASMFNSVRPLYIVPIEVLRDFRKLTAFIEEKKVFSIYLSPSYLRLYKNPAACLKRINTGSEPANGIYYGENGPAVTNCYSMSESGYSVLKTVLDRSYDVAPVGKPAFDIDVHLIDEDGNRVEGPGKGEICFRNEFFRGYINLPEKTEAALVNGIYHTGDIARRDENGFYYIIGRKDDMFKINGNRVEPAEIESEVKRVTGLNVAVAKGFTEGIRSYICLYYLKSEAEKLGIFKDGNLVIDQKKLADCLPVYMLPTYYVPLDKLPINANGKLVRRLLESPVVSEERTDYVQPEEGAESLVAGLMAESLKLDKVGANDDFYLIGGDSMGAIRFVALAGEYGVNITVSDLFKFRTPRALVTNVDIMASEDEEKLQKEDEAARKKDMHLLQMQSLNAVNCEKNADMPVSKIKLLYKLKEDVDVERLREALDKVFMHHPILLTSFGRNDDGRFCQRYDPSIFTPTKIIEMPEEDFRNNLSTLEGSFSMKEKRLHFRGIYKTSEGVYLLLVFHHILLDGMGVKLIVNNILKAYSSDEPLKRDYYYYILDKESSESEEMKAEAACELARINANGISGTLDPDLPGPDTCPGIRVNTLKRNDGEGNIFYSVASLMALAKTNNAQSGVVYFGYHGRDSVFKNSSAGGFVRYLPICMNINDYSSPAEFMDEARRQSAFFISHSSCFNNGFAIDTPIVNTMIVLYQKDIGTNDSFCDLITESIEVPTDMSAPMDLLSVRLDVDENRDEFPCIFVYSKGYYSENKADRFNSEFQKAITYLKEN
;
A
#
# COMPACT_ATOMS: atom_id res chain seq x y z
N MET A 1 -7.33 30.74 -35.72
CA MET A 1 -6.35 29.67 -35.41
C MET A 1 -6.06 29.64 -33.93
N PHE A 2 -5.73 28.46 -33.38
CA PHE A 2 -5.45 28.25 -31.95
C PHE A 2 -4.52 29.32 -31.34
N ILE A 3 -3.38 29.60 -31.98
CA ILE A 3 -2.38 30.52 -31.42
C ILE A 3 -2.89 31.98 -31.33
N GLU A 4 -3.69 32.45 -32.28
CA GLU A 4 -4.33 33.77 -32.22
C GLU A 4 -5.25 33.85 -31.00
N THR A 5 -6.14 32.86 -30.85
CA THR A 5 -7.05 32.77 -29.70
C THR A 5 -6.28 32.69 -28.38
N ALA A 6 -5.19 31.93 -28.32
CA ALA A 6 -4.35 31.82 -27.13
C ALA A 6 -3.69 33.16 -26.77
N ILE A 7 -3.14 33.90 -27.75
CA ILE A 7 -2.52 35.20 -27.50
C ILE A 7 -3.56 36.23 -27.07
N GLU A 8 -4.72 36.29 -27.73
CA GLU A 8 -5.79 37.17 -27.32
C GLU A 8 -6.26 36.89 -25.89
N PHE A 9 -6.37 35.61 -25.55
CA PHE A 9 -6.74 35.18 -24.21
C PHE A 9 -5.67 35.55 -23.16
N MET A 10 -4.39 35.35 -23.46
CA MET A 10 -3.29 35.71 -22.55
C MET A 10 -3.24 37.22 -22.32
N LYS A 11 -3.45 38.04 -23.35
CA LYS A 11 -3.53 39.46 -23.20
C LYS A 11 -4.74 39.93 -22.38
N LYS A 12 -5.91 39.32 -22.61
CA LYS A 12 -7.15 39.62 -21.87
C LYS A 12 -7.08 39.32 -20.39
N TYR A 13 -6.39 38.25 -20.02
CA TYR A 13 -6.30 37.74 -18.65
C TYR A 13 -4.87 37.80 -18.08
N SER A 14 -4.05 38.76 -18.53
CA SER A 14 -2.61 38.88 -18.26
C SER A 14 -2.24 38.70 -16.78
N ASP A 15 -3.05 39.29 -15.87
CA ASP A 15 -2.79 39.30 -14.44
C ASP A 15 -3.39 38.10 -13.71
N ARG A 16 -4.03 37.18 -14.43
CA ARG A 16 -4.65 35.98 -13.84
C ARG A 16 -3.69 34.80 -13.86
N PRO A 17 -3.77 33.92 -12.84
CA PRO A 17 -3.01 32.68 -12.86
C PRO A 17 -3.31 31.84 -14.11
N ALA A 18 -2.28 31.36 -14.77
CA ALA A 18 -2.37 30.47 -15.94
C ALA A 18 -2.02 29.03 -15.60
N VAL A 19 -0.84 28.83 -15.02
CA VAL A 19 -0.29 27.53 -14.67
C VAL A 19 0.43 27.64 -13.34
N GLU A 20 0.24 26.64 -12.50
CA GLU A 20 0.91 26.49 -11.21
C GLU A 20 1.47 25.06 -11.08
N ASP A 21 2.63 24.93 -10.49
CA ASP A 21 3.16 23.67 -9.96
C ASP A 21 3.59 23.87 -8.50
N TYR A 22 4.19 22.87 -7.87
CA TYR A 22 4.64 22.94 -6.47
C TYR A 22 5.79 23.94 -6.23
N ARG A 23 6.46 24.41 -7.29
CA ARG A 23 7.61 25.35 -7.24
C ARG A 23 7.18 26.78 -7.48
N ARG A 24 6.25 27.01 -8.42
CA ARG A 24 5.86 28.36 -8.81
C ARG A 24 4.48 28.43 -9.46
N SER A 25 3.91 29.61 -9.43
CA SER A 25 2.72 29.99 -10.20
C SER A 25 3.11 31.08 -11.21
N ILE A 26 2.60 30.97 -12.42
CA ILE A 26 2.77 32.02 -13.45
C ILE A 26 1.41 32.51 -13.95
N THR A 27 1.35 33.81 -14.23
CA THR A 27 0.20 34.45 -14.84
C THR A 27 0.18 34.23 -16.36
N TYR A 28 -0.97 34.54 -17.02
CA TYR A 28 -1.03 34.50 -18.48
C TYR A 28 -0.09 35.50 -19.12
N GLY A 29 0.19 36.65 -18.48
CA GLY A 29 1.17 37.63 -18.98
C GLY A 29 2.61 37.08 -18.93
N GLU A 30 2.99 36.45 -17.85
CA GLU A 30 4.29 35.77 -17.71
C GLU A 30 4.42 34.57 -18.66
N LEU A 31 3.34 33.81 -18.87
CA LEU A 31 3.28 32.71 -19.83
C LEU A 31 3.52 33.23 -21.28
N ASP A 32 2.90 34.35 -21.64
CA ASP A 32 3.10 35.00 -22.95
C ASP A 32 4.54 35.50 -23.08
N HIS A 33 5.09 36.15 -22.05
CA HIS A 33 6.46 36.65 -22.04
C HIS A 33 7.48 35.50 -22.22
N ASP A 34 7.43 34.48 -21.34
CA ASP A 34 8.41 33.40 -21.32
C ASP A 34 8.33 32.56 -22.60
N SER A 35 7.12 32.27 -23.10
CA SER A 35 6.96 31.57 -24.37
C SER A 35 7.45 32.40 -25.57
N SER A 36 7.43 33.74 -25.46
CA SER A 36 8.00 34.64 -26.48
C SER A 36 9.54 34.67 -26.43
N CYS A 37 10.15 34.44 -25.25
CA CYS A 37 11.61 34.24 -25.16
C CYS A 37 12.03 32.91 -25.82
N ILE A 38 11.30 31.85 -25.61
CA ILE A 38 11.51 30.56 -26.31
C ILE A 38 11.35 30.75 -27.83
N TYR A 39 10.30 31.41 -28.26
CA TYR A 39 10.08 31.73 -29.66
C TYR A 39 11.27 32.52 -30.28
N SER A 40 11.76 33.56 -29.59
CA SER A 40 12.92 34.36 -29.99
C SER A 40 14.17 33.48 -30.14
N TRP A 41 14.40 32.57 -29.16
CA TRP A 41 15.54 31.66 -29.21
C TRP A 41 15.44 30.69 -30.41
N LEU A 42 14.28 30.09 -30.63
CA LEU A 42 14.04 29.16 -31.75
C LEU A 42 14.27 29.86 -33.10
N LYS A 43 13.83 31.09 -33.26
CA LYS A 43 14.09 31.86 -34.50
C LYS A 43 15.58 32.10 -34.71
N LYS A 44 16.36 32.39 -33.66
CA LYS A 44 17.83 32.49 -33.72
C LYS A 44 18.51 31.17 -34.12
N GLN A 45 17.91 30.04 -33.80
CA GLN A 45 18.38 28.70 -34.22
C GLN A 45 17.93 28.36 -35.66
N GLY A 46 17.19 29.24 -36.33
CA GLY A 46 16.68 29.02 -37.68
C GLY A 46 15.52 28.01 -37.75
N ILE A 47 14.80 27.80 -36.62
CA ILE A 47 13.64 26.93 -36.55
C ILE A 47 12.42 27.62 -37.15
N GLY A 48 11.59 26.85 -37.85
CA GLY A 48 10.36 27.29 -38.49
C GLY A 48 9.41 26.11 -38.75
N LYS A 49 8.49 26.31 -39.69
CA LYS A 49 7.52 25.29 -40.11
C LYS A 49 8.20 23.99 -40.52
N GLU A 50 7.55 22.88 -40.23
CA GLU A 50 7.99 21.50 -40.50
C GLU A 50 9.26 21.08 -39.75
N ASP A 51 9.86 21.96 -38.92
CA ASP A 51 10.99 21.62 -38.07
C ASP A 51 10.51 21.00 -36.73
N PHE A 52 11.19 19.97 -36.25
CA PHE A 52 10.92 19.37 -34.97
C PHE A 52 11.84 19.90 -33.88
N VAL A 53 11.23 20.15 -32.69
CA VAL A 53 11.90 20.56 -31.47
C VAL A 53 11.62 19.50 -30.40
N LEU A 54 12.65 18.90 -29.82
CA LEU A 54 12.48 18.02 -28.66
C LEU A 54 12.30 18.84 -27.38
N ILE A 55 11.41 18.43 -26.53
CA ILE A 55 11.20 19.00 -25.20
C ILE A 55 11.41 17.88 -24.20
N THR A 56 12.55 17.90 -23.50
CA THR A 56 13.01 16.88 -22.54
C THR A 56 13.13 17.48 -21.14
N LEU A 57 12.13 18.25 -20.75
CA LEU A 57 12.06 18.93 -19.46
C LEU A 57 11.45 18.03 -18.39
N SER A 58 11.91 18.20 -17.18
CA SER A 58 11.23 17.68 -15.98
C SER A 58 9.81 18.24 -15.89
N ARG A 59 8.90 17.45 -15.31
CA ARG A 59 7.49 17.81 -15.20
C ARG A 59 7.31 19.14 -14.47
N GLY A 60 6.79 20.16 -15.17
CA GLY A 60 6.60 21.48 -14.59
C GLY A 60 6.03 22.51 -15.56
N VAL A 61 5.90 23.74 -15.08
CA VAL A 61 5.43 24.92 -15.84
C VAL A 61 6.26 25.12 -17.12
N GLU A 62 7.55 24.82 -17.07
CA GLU A 62 8.54 24.95 -18.14
C GLU A 62 8.14 24.19 -19.41
N CYS A 63 7.51 23.02 -19.25
CA CYS A 63 7.01 22.22 -20.39
C CYS A 63 5.93 22.98 -21.17
N ILE A 64 4.98 23.60 -20.46
CA ILE A 64 3.88 24.34 -21.10
C ILE A 64 4.39 25.60 -21.79
N VAL A 65 5.28 26.35 -21.13
CA VAL A 65 5.97 27.52 -21.72
C VAL A 65 6.68 27.14 -23.01
N SER A 66 7.44 26.01 -22.99
CA SER A 66 8.20 25.56 -24.16
C SER A 66 7.29 25.13 -25.32
N VAL A 67 6.21 24.39 -25.03
CA VAL A 67 5.21 24.00 -26.05
C VAL A 67 4.63 25.24 -26.73
N LEU A 68 4.22 26.25 -25.96
CA LEU A 68 3.67 27.50 -26.56
C LEU A 68 4.71 28.26 -27.35
N GLY A 69 5.98 28.30 -26.92
CA GLY A 69 7.08 28.90 -27.67
C GLY A 69 7.32 28.21 -29.02
N VAL A 70 7.24 26.87 -29.08
CA VAL A 70 7.33 26.12 -30.34
C VAL A 70 6.12 26.40 -31.22
N ILE A 71 4.91 26.44 -30.67
CA ILE A 71 3.68 26.79 -31.41
C ILE A 71 3.77 28.21 -31.95
N LYS A 72 4.27 29.21 -31.19
CA LYS A 72 4.52 30.59 -31.70
C LYS A 72 5.50 30.60 -32.87
N CYS A 73 6.44 29.67 -32.91
CA CYS A 73 7.40 29.54 -34.01
C CYS A 73 6.82 28.84 -35.25
N GLY A 74 5.61 28.28 -35.19
CA GLY A 74 5.01 27.48 -36.24
C GLY A 74 5.70 26.13 -36.47
N ALA A 75 6.48 25.66 -35.52
CA ALA A 75 7.24 24.41 -35.58
C ALA A 75 6.50 23.26 -34.90
N ALA A 76 7.00 22.03 -35.04
CA ALA A 76 6.44 20.83 -34.40
C ALA A 76 7.20 20.49 -33.11
N PHE A 77 6.48 20.20 -32.02
CA PHE A 77 7.11 19.75 -30.79
C PHE A 77 7.00 18.24 -30.58
N VAL A 78 7.97 17.69 -29.84
CA VAL A 78 7.96 16.30 -29.35
C VAL A 78 8.24 16.33 -27.86
N LEU A 79 7.23 16.03 -27.06
CA LEU A 79 7.34 15.96 -25.59
C LEU A 79 7.87 14.57 -25.20
N LEU A 80 8.95 14.55 -24.44
CA LEU A 80 9.59 13.33 -23.95
C LEU A 80 9.73 13.36 -22.43
N ASP A 81 9.75 12.18 -21.84
CA ASP A 81 10.10 12.04 -20.42
C ASP A 81 11.61 12.23 -20.25
N SER A 82 12.02 13.13 -19.36
CA SER A 82 13.45 13.32 -19.03
C SER A 82 14.07 12.05 -18.41
N GLY A 83 13.26 11.14 -17.86
CA GLY A 83 13.68 9.83 -17.35
C GLY A 83 13.78 8.72 -18.40
N TYR A 84 13.52 9.00 -19.67
CA TYR A 84 13.70 7.97 -20.71
C TYR A 84 15.17 7.56 -20.87
N PRO A 85 15.44 6.28 -21.20
CA PRO A 85 16.79 5.84 -21.58
C PRO A 85 17.39 6.73 -22.66
N ALA A 86 18.66 7.09 -22.53
CA ALA A 86 19.36 7.95 -23.47
C ALA A 86 19.29 7.45 -24.94
N ASP A 87 19.40 6.12 -25.13
CA ASP A 87 19.27 5.48 -26.44
C ASP A 87 17.89 5.70 -27.07
N ARG A 88 16.83 5.73 -26.24
CA ARG A 88 15.46 6.00 -26.68
C ARG A 88 15.29 7.45 -27.14
N ILE A 89 15.84 8.41 -26.40
CA ILE A 89 15.82 9.84 -26.75
C ILE A 89 16.60 10.05 -28.05
N GLU A 90 17.78 9.45 -28.17
CA GLU A 90 18.61 9.57 -29.38
C GLU A 90 17.97 8.91 -30.61
N TYR A 91 17.25 7.77 -30.39
CA TYR A 91 16.47 7.17 -31.48
C TYR A 91 15.39 8.15 -31.98
N ILE A 92 14.62 8.76 -31.07
CA ILE A 92 13.56 9.72 -31.42
C ILE A 92 14.13 10.97 -32.08
N ARG A 93 15.27 11.47 -31.61
CA ARG A 93 16.00 12.59 -32.24
C ARG A 93 16.35 12.29 -33.71
N LYS A 94 16.87 11.11 -33.99
CA LYS A 94 17.22 10.68 -35.34
C LYS A 94 16.00 10.45 -36.23
N ASP A 95 14.96 9.86 -35.66
CA ASP A 95 13.74 9.50 -36.37
C ASP A 95 12.95 10.76 -36.80
N THR A 96 12.87 11.78 -35.93
CA THR A 96 12.25 13.07 -36.23
C THR A 96 13.14 14.00 -37.03
N GLY A 97 14.45 13.82 -37.03
CA GLY A 97 15.41 14.79 -37.55
C GLY A 97 15.38 16.13 -36.80
N ALA A 98 15.03 16.09 -35.48
CA ALA A 98 14.90 17.29 -34.67
C ALA A 98 16.18 18.14 -34.66
N LYS A 99 16.03 19.41 -34.95
CA LYS A 99 17.14 20.37 -35.12
C LYS A 99 17.63 20.96 -33.80
N CYS A 100 16.77 21.01 -32.77
CA CYS A 100 17.15 21.49 -31.46
C CYS A 100 16.33 20.84 -30.35
N GLU A 101 16.78 21.07 -29.12
CA GLU A 101 16.17 20.51 -27.89
C GLU A 101 16.10 21.59 -26.82
N ILE A 102 14.97 21.61 -26.09
CA ILE A 102 14.78 22.35 -24.86
C ILE A 102 14.79 21.35 -23.72
N SER A 103 15.77 21.49 -22.82
CA SER A 103 16.01 20.59 -21.70
C SER A 103 16.18 21.35 -20.38
N ASP A 104 16.19 20.65 -19.26
CA ASP A 104 16.44 21.26 -17.95
C ASP A 104 17.79 22.01 -17.90
N GLU A 105 18.77 21.60 -18.72
CA GLU A 105 20.10 22.21 -18.76
C GLU A 105 20.10 23.59 -19.43
N ASN A 106 19.24 23.83 -20.44
CA ASN A 106 19.27 25.06 -21.22
C ASN A 106 18.09 26.01 -21.02
N TYR A 107 16.97 25.54 -20.47
CA TYR A 107 15.73 26.32 -20.34
C TYR A 107 15.95 27.63 -19.61
N THR A 108 16.53 27.60 -18.39
CA THR A 108 16.76 28.83 -17.60
C THR A 108 17.63 29.82 -18.34
N SER A 109 18.70 29.37 -18.99
CA SER A 109 19.57 30.23 -19.79
C SER A 109 18.85 30.87 -20.97
N ILE A 110 17.91 30.16 -21.61
CA ILE A 110 17.09 30.70 -22.70
C ILE A 110 16.21 31.83 -22.19
N ILE A 111 15.49 31.61 -21.09
CA ILE A 111 14.62 32.63 -20.50
C ILE A 111 15.39 33.87 -20.07
N ASP A 112 16.55 33.68 -19.40
CA ASP A 112 17.36 34.76 -18.84
C ASP A 112 18.10 35.61 -19.90
N THR A 113 18.38 35.05 -21.09
CA THR A 113 19.24 35.68 -22.10
C THR A 113 18.51 36.10 -23.37
N CYS A 114 17.30 35.64 -23.58
CA CYS A 114 16.54 35.95 -24.79
C CYS A 114 15.47 37.01 -24.50
N GLU A 115 15.55 38.13 -25.20
CA GLU A 115 14.47 39.11 -25.22
C GLU A 115 13.24 38.54 -25.92
N PRO A 116 12.01 38.76 -25.40
CA PRO A 116 10.79 38.24 -25.98
C PRO A 116 10.57 38.82 -27.38
N LEU A 117 10.30 37.97 -28.34
CA LEU A 117 9.93 38.39 -29.70
C LEU A 117 8.42 38.53 -29.78
N SER A 118 7.97 39.71 -30.20
CA SER A 118 6.54 39.97 -30.37
C SER A 118 5.97 39.24 -31.60
N GLY A 119 4.71 38.76 -31.46
CA GLY A 119 4.00 38.07 -32.54
C GLY A 119 4.20 36.58 -32.55
N PHE A 120 3.89 35.96 -33.68
CA PHE A 120 3.97 34.51 -33.93
C PHE A 120 3.99 34.23 -35.43
N GLU A 121 4.44 33.05 -35.82
CA GLU A 121 4.34 32.58 -37.20
C GLU A 121 2.97 31.91 -37.41
N VAL A 122 2.34 32.26 -38.53
CA VAL A 122 1.05 31.65 -38.90
C VAL A 122 1.31 30.31 -39.57
N ALA A 123 1.00 29.22 -38.85
CA ALA A 123 1.03 27.85 -39.41
C ALA A 123 -0.27 27.55 -40.17
N ASP A 124 -0.20 26.80 -41.27
CA ASP A 124 -1.37 26.21 -41.91
C ASP A 124 -1.96 25.10 -41.03
N VAL A 125 -3.25 24.82 -41.17
CA VAL A 125 -3.90 23.73 -40.43
C VAL A 125 -3.29 22.36 -40.72
N HIS A 126 -2.66 22.22 -41.87
CA HIS A 126 -1.95 21.05 -42.34
C HIS A 126 -0.43 21.06 -42.10
N ASP A 127 0.14 22.15 -41.53
CA ASP A 127 1.54 22.13 -41.10
C ASP A 127 1.73 21.14 -39.91
N ALA A 128 2.93 20.56 -39.77
CA ALA A 128 3.27 19.65 -38.66
C ALA A 128 3.22 20.41 -37.31
N ALA A 129 2.51 19.88 -36.34
CA ALA A 129 2.31 20.53 -35.06
C ALA A 129 2.97 19.80 -33.90
N TYR A 130 2.83 18.48 -33.85
CA TYR A 130 3.46 17.68 -32.80
C TYR A 130 3.52 16.19 -33.14
N ALA A 131 4.45 15.48 -32.50
CA ALA A 131 4.49 14.04 -32.55
C ALA A 131 4.48 13.40 -31.15
N VAL A 132 3.73 12.30 -31.01
CA VAL A 132 3.69 11.46 -29.81
C VAL A 132 4.30 10.12 -30.14
N TYR A 133 5.29 9.68 -29.37
CA TYR A 133 5.93 8.38 -29.55
C TYR A 133 5.24 7.29 -28.74
N THR A 134 4.82 6.24 -29.44
CA THR A 134 4.17 5.08 -28.85
C THR A 134 4.96 3.80 -29.12
N SER A 135 4.65 2.72 -28.39
CA SER A 135 5.23 1.39 -28.69
C SER A 135 4.94 0.96 -30.13
N GLY A 136 5.91 0.35 -30.75
CA GLY A 136 5.80 -0.06 -32.15
C GLY A 136 5.80 -1.58 -32.34
N SER A 137 4.95 -2.06 -33.24
CA SER A 137 4.84 -3.48 -33.60
C SER A 137 6.11 -4.10 -34.17
N THR A 138 7.11 -3.27 -34.53
CA THR A 138 8.43 -3.71 -35.07
C THR A 138 9.53 -3.74 -34.00
N GLY A 139 9.18 -3.57 -32.72
CA GLY A 139 10.14 -3.53 -31.63
C GLY A 139 10.85 -2.19 -31.43
N LYS A 140 10.48 -1.15 -32.16
CA LYS A 140 10.97 0.24 -31.99
C LYS A 140 9.80 1.19 -31.81
N PRO A 141 9.96 2.25 -31.03
CA PRO A 141 8.92 3.28 -30.91
C PRO A 141 8.56 3.88 -32.27
N LYS A 142 7.26 4.23 -32.44
CA LYS A 142 6.75 4.91 -33.64
C LYS A 142 6.25 6.31 -33.30
N GLY A 143 6.62 7.30 -34.08
CA GLY A 143 6.15 8.67 -33.97
C GLY A 143 4.80 8.85 -34.68
N VAL A 144 3.77 9.27 -33.93
CA VAL A 144 2.43 9.59 -34.44
C VAL A 144 2.40 11.10 -34.69
N LEU A 145 2.38 11.52 -35.95
CA LEU A 145 2.49 12.91 -36.36
C LEU A 145 1.12 13.54 -36.59
N HIS A 146 0.88 14.66 -35.92
CA HIS A 146 -0.32 15.48 -36.06
C HIS A 146 -0.04 16.86 -36.64
N GLU A 147 -1.05 17.42 -37.28
CA GLU A 147 -1.07 18.74 -37.87
C GLU A 147 -1.73 19.75 -36.93
N TYR A 148 -1.53 21.06 -37.22
CA TYR A 148 -2.08 22.13 -36.37
C TYR A 148 -3.60 22.10 -36.24
N GLY A 149 -4.34 21.62 -37.26
CA GLY A 149 -5.79 21.42 -37.17
C GLY A 149 -6.20 20.49 -36.05
N ASN A 150 -5.32 19.54 -35.63
CA ASN A 150 -5.58 18.65 -34.49
C ASN A 150 -5.54 19.41 -33.14
N ILE A 151 -4.63 20.40 -32.97
CA ILE A 151 -4.59 21.29 -31.80
C ILE A 151 -5.87 22.12 -31.72
N GLU A 152 -6.34 22.62 -32.86
CA GLU A 152 -7.58 23.40 -32.96
C GLU A 152 -8.78 22.58 -32.47
N LEU A 153 -8.96 21.33 -32.98
CA LEU A 153 -10.01 20.40 -32.51
C LEU A 153 -9.88 20.11 -31.02
N SER A 154 -8.66 19.85 -30.56
CA SER A 154 -8.40 19.55 -29.14
C SER A 154 -8.73 20.70 -28.21
N SER A 155 -8.56 21.97 -28.69
CA SER A 155 -8.87 23.16 -27.91
C SER A 155 -10.35 23.28 -27.55
N HIS A 156 -11.22 22.78 -28.40
CA HIS A 156 -12.68 22.77 -28.17
C HIS A 156 -13.18 21.68 -27.25
N TYR A 157 -12.30 20.78 -26.79
CA TYR A 157 -12.68 19.64 -25.94
C TYR A 157 -13.39 20.04 -24.64
N TYR A 158 -12.96 21.13 -24.01
CA TYR A 158 -13.53 21.67 -22.78
C TYR A 158 -14.44 22.88 -22.98
N SER A 159 -14.46 23.50 -24.17
CA SER A 159 -15.17 24.74 -24.44
C SER A 159 -16.70 24.67 -24.31
N SER A 160 -17.28 23.47 -24.37
CA SER A 160 -18.71 23.27 -24.23
C SER A 160 -19.22 23.23 -22.78
N LEU A 161 -18.36 23.49 -21.79
CA LEU A 161 -18.65 23.06 -20.46
C LEU A 161 -18.81 24.15 -19.40
N ASP A 162 -18.30 25.41 -19.64
CA ASP A 162 -18.49 26.52 -18.71
C ASP A 162 -18.02 27.86 -19.29
N GLU A 163 -18.85 28.91 -19.23
CA GLU A 163 -18.54 30.22 -19.80
C GLU A 163 -17.97 31.26 -18.79
N SER A 164 -17.89 30.91 -17.48
CA SER A 164 -17.45 31.84 -16.44
C SER A 164 -16.10 31.48 -15.83
N TYR A 165 -15.20 32.47 -15.74
CA TYR A 165 -13.94 32.36 -15.00
C TYR A 165 -14.21 32.01 -13.52
N THR A 166 -13.50 31.04 -13.00
CA THR A 166 -13.52 30.67 -11.57
C THR A 166 -12.10 30.52 -11.05
N ASP A 167 -11.89 30.82 -9.76
CA ASP A 167 -10.63 30.60 -9.08
C ASP A 167 -10.35 29.11 -8.77
N CYS A 168 -11.09 28.21 -9.44
CA CYS A 168 -10.92 26.77 -9.30
C CYS A 168 -9.95 26.25 -10.35
N TYR A 169 -9.09 25.30 -9.96
CA TYR A 169 -8.09 24.71 -10.86
C TYR A 169 -8.64 23.54 -11.68
N THR A 170 -8.08 23.35 -12.86
CA THR A 170 -8.07 22.07 -13.56
C THR A 170 -6.77 21.35 -13.21
N ALA A 171 -6.86 20.18 -12.59
CA ALA A 171 -5.67 19.41 -12.20
C ALA A 171 -5.09 18.64 -13.40
N PHE A 172 -3.83 18.94 -13.71
CA PHE A 172 -3.07 18.30 -14.78
C PHE A 172 -2.24 17.16 -14.20
N VAL A 173 -2.64 15.93 -14.46
CA VAL A 173 -2.01 14.70 -13.93
C VAL A 173 -1.35 13.83 -15.02
N ALA A 174 -1.78 13.98 -16.27
CA ALA A 174 -1.25 13.16 -17.36
C ALA A 174 0.26 13.35 -17.54
N PRO A 175 1.01 12.29 -17.90
CA PRO A 175 2.39 12.45 -18.36
C PRO A 175 2.45 13.38 -19.58
N PHE A 176 3.46 14.23 -19.67
CA PHE A 176 3.58 15.18 -20.79
C PHE A 176 3.76 14.49 -22.15
N TYR A 177 4.39 13.32 -22.19
CA TYR A 177 4.57 12.53 -23.41
C TYR A 177 3.30 11.79 -23.88
N PHE A 178 2.17 11.96 -23.20
CA PHE A 178 0.87 11.44 -23.64
C PHE A 178 0.07 12.48 -24.40
N VAL A 179 -0.68 12.03 -25.40
CA VAL A 179 -1.56 12.89 -26.20
C VAL A 179 -2.57 13.66 -25.33
N VAL A 180 -2.98 13.12 -24.19
CA VAL A 180 -3.86 13.80 -23.22
C VAL A 180 -3.25 15.11 -22.72
N ALA A 181 -1.92 15.24 -22.64
CA ALA A 181 -1.25 16.48 -22.28
C ALA A 181 -1.55 17.61 -23.29
N VAL A 182 -1.57 17.27 -24.58
CA VAL A 182 -1.90 18.23 -25.64
C VAL A 182 -3.33 18.74 -25.48
N PHE A 183 -4.29 17.86 -25.08
CA PHE A 183 -5.68 18.26 -24.80
C PHE A 183 -5.76 19.32 -23.69
N TYR A 184 -5.03 19.12 -22.60
CA TYR A 184 -5.01 20.07 -21.49
C TYR A 184 -4.39 21.41 -21.90
N ILE A 185 -3.24 21.38 -22.58
CA ILE A 185 -2.54 22.58 -23.03
C ILE A 185 -3.39 23.34 -24.07
N ALA A 186 -3.99 22.61 -25.01
CA ALA A 186 -4.84 23.23 -26.01
C ALA A 186 -6.12 23.85 -25.42
N SER A 187 -6.75 23.17 -24.46
CA SER A 187 -8.02 23.59 -23.90
C SER A 187 -7.91 24.71 -22.84
N MET A 188 -6.70 24.98 -22.30
CA MET A 188 -6.54 26.01 -21.26
C MET A 188 -6.96 27.43 -21.69
N PHE A 189 -6.94 27.70 -22.97
CA PHE A 189 -7.34 29.01 -23.53
C PHE A 189 -8.83 29.09 -23.85
N ASN A 190 -9.56 28.00 -23.76
CA ASN A 190 -11.01 27.93 -23.89
C ASN A 190 -11.70 27.63 -22.55
N SER A 191 -10.91 27.29 -21.55
CA SER A 191 -11.33 27.05 -20.17
C SER A 191 -10.84 28.21 -19.32
N VAL A 192 -11.73 28.94 -18.68
CA VAL A 192 -11.38 30.07 -17.79
C VAL A 192 -10.86 29.59 -16.43
N ARG A 193 -10.12 28.48 -16.39
CA ARG A 193 -9.53 27.91 -15.20
C ARG A 193 -8.04 27.73 -15.36
N PRO A 194 -7.24 28.13 -14.35
CA PRO A 194 -5.81 27.85 -14.35
C PRO A 194 -5.54 26.33 -14.29
N LEU A 195 -4.43 25.90 -14.87
CA LEU A 195 -3.93 24.52 -14.72
C LEU A 195 -3.07 24.39 -13.47
N TYR A 196 -3.27 23.34 -12.70
CA TYR A 196 -2.32 22.93 -11.67
C TYR A 196 -1.64 21.62 -12.05
N ILE A 197 -0.32 21.63 -12.20
CA ILE A 197 0.49 20.45 -12.50
C ILE A 197 0.70 19.69 -11.19
N VAL A 198 -0.06 18.60 -10.99
CA VAL A 198 -0.07 17.84 -9.75
C VAL A 198 1.24 17.08 -9.59
N PRO A 199 1.93 17.20 -8.43
CA PRO A 199 3.12 16.40 -8.13
C PRO A 199 2.81 14.90 -8.15
N ILE A 200 3.77 14.11 -8.62
CA ILE A 200 3.61 12.65 -8.70
C ILE A 200 3.39 12.03 -7.30
N GLU A 201 4.04 12.60 -6.28
CA GLU A 201 3.93 12.17 -4.88
C GLU A 201 2.51 12.33 -4.33
N VAL A 202 1.79 13.37 -4.77
CA VAL A 202 0.37 13.59 -4.43
C VAL A 202 -0.51 12.52 -5.07
N LEU A 203 -0.22 12.15 -6.33
CA LEU A 203 -0.97 11.12 -7.05
C LEU A 203 -0.77 9.70 -6.50
N ARG A 204 0.27 9.47 -5.72
CA ARG A 204 0.58 8.19 -5.10
C ARG A 204 -0.09 7.96 -3.75
N ASP A 205 -0.78 8.96 -3.20
CA ASP A 205 -1.49 8.90 -1.91
C ASP A 205 -2.87 9.53 -2.06
N PHE A 206 -3.93 8.74 -1.92
CA PHE A 206 -5.31 9.20 -2.09
C PHE A 206 -5.71 10.28 -1.07
N ARG A 207 -5.16 10.25 0.15
CA ARG A 207 -5.40 11.28 1.19
C ARG A 207 -4.74 12.60 0.80
N LYS A 208 -3.48 12.53 0.34
CA LYS A 208 -2.77 13.72 -0.18
C LYS A 208 -3.48 14.28 -1.38
N LEU A 209 -3.99 13.42 -2.28
CA LEU A 209 -4.77 13.87 -3.43
C LEU A 209 -6.08 14.54 -3.01
N THR A 210 -6.82 13.96 -2.06
CA THR A 210 -8.07 14.55 -1.55
C THR A 210 -7.80 15.90 -0.88
N ALA A 211 -6.81 15.98 0.02
CA ALA A 211 -6.42 17.22 0.68
C ALA A 211 -5.95 18.30 -0.33
N PHE A 212 -5.16 17.90 -1.32
CA PHE A 212 -4.73 18.76 -2.41
C PHE A 212 -5.92 19.32 -3.23
N ILE A 213 -6.88 18.45 -3.59
CA ILE A 213 -8.09 18.85 -4.33
C ILE A 213 -8.89 19.88 -3.53
N GLU A 214 -9.02 19.72 -2.22
CA GLU A 214 -9.72 20.64 -1.33
C GLU A 214 -8.98 21.95 -1.17
N GLU A 215 -7.67 21.91 -0.88
CA GLU A 215 -6.82 23.09 -0.70
C GLU A 215 -6.81 23.98 -1.96
N LYS A 216 -6.56 23.37 -3.11
CA LYS A 216 -6.47 24.07 -4.41
C LYS A 216 -7.82 24.26 -5.09
N LYS A 217 -8.92 23.82 -4.48
CA LYS A 217 -10.28 23.92 -5.05
C LYS A 217 -10.34 23.36 -6.47
N VAL A 218 -9.84 22.16 -6.67
CA VAL A 218 -9.82 21.52 -7.99
C VAL A 218 -11.24 21.21 -8.44
N PHE A 219 -11.61 21.74 -9.60
CA PHE A 219 -12.91 21.50 -10.22
C PHE A 219 -12.94 20.23 -11.05
N SER A 220 -11.88 19.99 -11.84
CA SER A 220 -11.79 18.84 -12.73
C SER A 220 -10.41 18.19 -12.73
N ILE A 221 -10.38 16.88 -12.93
CA ILE A 221 -9.17 16.07 -12.99
C ILE A 221 -9.33 14.93 -13.99
N TYR A 222 -8.24 14.47 -14.61
CA TYR A 222 -8.20 13.22 -15.36
C TYR A 222 -7.57 12.11 -14.49
N LEU A 223 -8.25 10.99 -14.35
CA LEU A 223 -7.73 9.82 -13.64
C LEU A 223 -8.07 8.55 -14.44
N SER A 224 -7.13 7.61 -14.54
CA SER A 224 -7.38 6.35 -15.23
C SER A 224 -8.46 5.51 -14.52
N PRO A 225 -9.19 4.64 -15.24
CA PRO A 225 -10.17 3.75 -14.61
C PRO A 225 -9.60 2.88 -13.51
N SER A 226 -8.38 2.38 -13.67
CA SER A 226 -7.67 1.61 -12.64
C SER A 226 -7.46 2.41 -11.37
N TYR A 227 -7.10 3.70 -11.49
CA TYR A 227 -6.95 4.60 -10.35
C TYR A 227 -8.30 4.90 -9.67
N LEU A 228 -9.37 5.15 -10.46
CA LEU A 228 -10.70 5.47 -9.93
C LEU A 228 -11.35 4.31 -9.17
N ARG A 229 -11.04 3.06 -9.53
CA ARG A 229 -11.52 1.89 -8.77
C ARG A 229 -11.00 1.84 -7.34
N LEU A 230 -9.86 2.49 -7.09
CA LEU A 230 -9.23 2.59 -5.77
C LEU A 230 -9.60 3.89 -5.04
N TYR A 231 -9.79 4.98 -5.77
CA TYR A 231 -10.14 6.30 -5.21
C TYR A 231 -11.64 6.36 -4.90
N LYS A 232 -12.06 5.90 -3.71
CA LYS A 232 -13.47 5.73 -3.34
C LYS A 232 -14.14 7.01 -2.85
N ASN A 233 -13.41 7.89 -2.17
CA ASN A 233 -13.93 9.06 -1.49
C ASN A 233 -13.35 10.35 -2.10
N PRO A 234 -13.86 10.81 -3.25
CA PRO A 234 -13.39 12.05 -3.86
C PRO A 234 -13.85 13.26 -3.03
N ALA A 235 -12.99 14.31 -3.01
CA ALA A 235 -13.30 15.56 -2.32
C ALA A 235 -14.62 16.18 -2.81
N ALA A 236 -15.41 16.76 -1.94
CA ALA A 236 -16.75 17.31 -2.24
C ALA A 236 -16.70 18.51 -3.23
N CYS A 237 -15.56 19.22 -3.29
CA CYS A 237 -15.36 20.32 -4.24
C CYS A 237 -15.11 19.84 -5.68
N LEU A 238 -14.66 18.59 -5.89
CA LEU A 238 -14.42 17.99 -7.20
C LEU A 238 -15.76 17.78 -7.93
N LYS A 239 -15.93 18.39 -9.10
CA LYS A 239 -17.20 18.34 -9.85
C LYS A 239 -17.12 17.43 -11.07
N ARG A 240 -15.90 17.21 -11.60
CA ARG A 240 -15.72 16.46 -12.84
C ARG A 240 -14.47 15.61 -12.80
N ILE A 241 -14.63 14.37 -13.23
CA ILE A 241 -13.54 13.44 -13.50
C ILE A 241 -13.62 13.03 -14.96
N ASN A 242 -12.55 13.24 -15.72
CA ASN A 242 -12.39 12.66 -17.03
C ASN A 242 -11.61 11.36 -16.89
N THR A 243 -12.02 10.33 -17.60
CA THR A 243 -11.38 9.02 -17.59
C THR A 243 -11.37 8.38 -18.96
N GLY A 244 -10.54 7.40 -19.17
CA GLY A 244 -10.41 6.70 -20.45
C GLY A 244 -9.18 5.83 -20.52
N SER A 245 -8.80 5.40 -21.70
CA SER A 245 -7.69 4.48 -22.00
C SER A 245 -7.90 3.02 -21.59
N GLU A 246 -8.81 2.75 -20.65
CA GLU A 246 -9.18 1.42 -20.15
C GLU A 246 -10.71 1.33 -20.00
N PRO A 247 -11.31 0.12 -19.84
CA PRO A 247 -12.71 -0.03 -19.53
C PRO A 247 -13.09 0.64 -18.21
N ALA A 248 -14.11 1.50 -18.21
CA ALA A 248 -14.59 2.23 -17.03
C ALA A 248 -15.69 1.47 -16.25
N ASN A 249 -15.66 0.14 -16.28
CA ASN A 249 -16.63 -0.72 -15.62
C ASN A 249 -16.62 -0.52 -14.10
N GLY A 250 -17.80 -0.49 -13.48
CA GLY A 250 -17.98 -0.37 -12.04
C GLY A 250 -17.68 1.01 -11.44
N ILE A 251 -17.45 2.05 -12.28
CA ILE A 251 -17.10 3.41 -11.82
C ILE A 251 -18.33 4.28 -11.80
N TYR A 252 -18.74 4.72 -10.61
CA TYR A 252 -19.82 5.69 -10.39
C TYR A 252 -19.80 6.19 -8.94
N TYR A 253 -19.91 7.48 -8.72
CA TYR A 253 -19.82 8.09 -7.38
C TYR A 253 -21.18 8.59 -6.84
N GLY A 254 -22.28 8.13 -7.41
CA GLY A 254 -23.63 8.56 -7.01
C GLY A 254 -24.03 9.93 -7.60
N GLU A 255 -25.29 10.30 -7.39
CA GLU A 255 -25.86 11.54 -7.95
C GLU A 255 -25.22 12.83 -7.39
N ASN A 256 -24.71 12.79 -6.17
CA ASN A 256 -24.06 13.91 -5.49
C ASN A 256 -22.54 13.93 -5.65
N GLY A 257 -21.96 12.88 -6.25
CA GLY A 257 -20.53 12.78 -6.51
C GLY A 257 -20.08 13.53 -7.76
N PRO A 258 -18.78 13.55 -8.07
CA PRO A 258 -18.29 14.13 -9.30
C PRO A 258 -18.81 13.39 -10.53
N ALA A 259 -19.20 14.13 -11.56
CA ALA A 259 -19.60 13.55 -12.85
C ALA A 259 -18.39 12.89 -13.52
N VAL A 260 -18.50 11.61 -13.88
CA VAL A 260 -17.44 10.86 -14.55
C VAL A 260 -17.69 10.83 -16.05
N THR A 261 -16.80 11.45 -16.84
CA THR A 261 -16.86 11.42 -18.30
C THR A 261 -15.90 10.34 -18.81
N ASN A 262 -16.46 9.27 -19.40
CA ASN A 262 -15.67 8.24 -20.06
C ASN A 262 -15.36 8.65 -21.49
N CYS A 263 -14.08 8.65 -21.86
CA CYS A 263 -13.54 9.13 -23.12
C CYS A 263 -12.82 8.01 -23.86
N TYR A 264 -13.12 7.82 -25.12
CA TYR A 264 -12.38 6.95 -26.02
C TYR A 264 -11.49 7.78 -26.93
N SER A 265 -10.21 7.57 -26.82
CA SER A 265 -9.18 8.26 -27.60
C SER A 265 -7.95 7.34 -27.79
N MET A 266 -7.13 7.69 -28.71
CA MET A 266 -5.85 7.04 -29.00
C MET A 266 -4.82 8.09 -29.43
N SER A 267 -3.55 7.71 -29.46
CA SER A 267 -2.49 8.62 -29.91
C SER A 267 -2.74 9.12 -31.31
N GLU A 268 -3.25 8.27 -32.18
CA GLU A 268 -3.52 8.58 -33.60
C GLU A 268 -4.74 9.49 -33.82
N SER A 269 -5.69 9.56 -32.88
CA SER A 269 -6.77 10.54 -32.97
C SER A 269 -6.33 11.95 -32.58
N GLY A 270 -5.49 12.07 -31.57
CA GLY A 270 -5.09 13.36 -31.03
C GLY A 270 -6.22 14.15 -30.34
N TYR A 271 -7.41 13.55 -30.21
CA TYR A 271 -8.60 14.08 -29.50
C TYR A 271 -9.50 12.90 -29.06
N SER A 272 -10.50 13.22 -28.23
CA SER A 272 -11.50 12.22 -27.85
C SER A 272 -12.48 11.97 -29.00
N VAL A 273 -12.50 10.75 -29.53
CA VAL A 273 -13.38 10.34 -30.65
C VAL A 273 -14.81 10.09 -30.17
N LEU A 274 -14.95 9.36 -29.04
CA LEU A 274 -16.23 9.08 -28.40
C LEU A 274 -16.18 9.54 -26.93
N LYS A 275 -17.30 10.02 -26.40
CA LYS A 275 -17.45 10.37 -24.99
C LYS A 275 -18.85 10.18 -24.46
N THR A 276 -18.95 9.92 -23.15
CA THR A 276 -20.23 9.95 -22.42
C THR A 276 -19.99 10.23 -20.93
N VAL A 277 -20.98 10.82 -20.29
CA VAL A 277 -21.03 10.90 -18.83
C VAL A 277 -21.68 9.61 -18.32
N LEU A 278 -21.05 8.96 -17.35
CA LEU A 278 -21.58 7.76 -16.73
C LEU A 278 -22.66 8.17 -15.70
N ASP A 279 -23.89 7.71 -15.92
CA ASP A 279 -25.06 8.04 -15.09
C ASP A 279 -25.36 6.97 -14.01
N ARG A 280 -24.65 5.85 -14.04
CA ARG A 280 -24.74 4.73 -13.10
C ARG A 280 -23.50 3.86 -13.16
N SER A 281 -23.41 2.88 -12.27
CA SER A 281 -22.43 1.80 -12.39
C SER A 281 -22.83 0.84 -13.53
N TYR A 282 -21.89 0.52 -14.41
CA TYR A 282 -22.08 -0.38 -15.55
C TYR A 282 -21.17 -1.61 -15.42
N ASP A 283 -21.70 -2.79 -15.70
CA ASP A 283 -20.90 -4.02 -15.86
C ASP A 283 -19.97 -3.91 -17.09
N VAL A 284 -20.47 -3.33 -18.16
CA VAL A 284 -19.72 -2.94 -19.35
C VAL A 284 -20.05 -1.49 -19.65
N ALA A 285 -19.14 -0.58 -19.35
CA ALA A 285 -19.36 0.85 -19.54
C ALA A 285 -19.31 1.23 -21.03
N PRO A 286 -20.27 2.06 -21.51
CA PRO A 286 -20.19 2.62 -22.85
C PRO A 286 -19.00 3.58 -22.97
N VAL A 287 -18.35 3.59 -24.14
CA VAL A 287 -17.37 4.63 -24.49
C VAL A 287 -18.04 5.86 -25.10
N GLY A 288 -19.34 5.79 -25.32
CA GLY A 288 -20.19 6.94 -25.65
C GLY A 288 -20.59 7.05 -27.10
N LYS A 289 -20.79 8.31 -27.51
CA LYS A 289 -21.16 8.73 -28.86
C LYS A 289 -20.06 9.64 -29.43
N PRO A 290 -20.05 9.94 -30.74
CA PRO A 290 -19.09 10.88 -31.32
C PRO A 290 -19.00 12.19 -30.49
N ALA A 291 -17.78 12.55 -30.11
CA ALA A 291 -17.53 13.72 -29.25
C ALA A 291 -17.66 15.05 -30.01
N PHE A 292 -17.49 14.97 -31.33
CA PHE A 292 -17.60 16.09 -32.28
C PHE A 292 -18.44 15.66 -33.48
N ASP A 293 -18.69 16.57 -34.40
CA ASP A 293 -19.31 16.29 -35.69
C ASP A 293 -18.29 15.66 -36.65
N ILE A 294 -17.87 14.43 -36.33
CA ILE A 294 -16.95 13.59 -37.11
C ILE A 294 -17.66 12.30 -37.53
N ASP A 295 -17.31 11.78 -38.69
CA ASP A 295 -17.82 10.50 -39.17
C ASP A 295 -17.18 9.35 -38.40
N VAL A 296 -17.90 8.80 -37.41
CA VAL A 296 -17.50 7.59 -36.66
C VAL A 296 -18.48 6.48 -36.98
N HIS A 297 -17.99 5.33 -37.43
CA HIS A 297 -18.81 4.20 -37.81
C HIS A 297 -18.12 2.87 -37.54
N LEU A 298 -18.89 1.78 -37.68
CA LEU A 298 -18.36 0.42 -37.57
C LEU A 298 -18.16 -0.15 -38.99
N ILE A 299 -17.11 -0.93 -39.17
CA ILE A 299 -16.85 -1.73 -40.36
C ILE A 299 -16.88 -3.22 -39.94
N ASP A 300 -17.70 -4.03 -40.66
CA ASP A 300 -17.83 -5.46 -40.41
C ASP A 300 -16.62 -6.27 -40.92
N GLU A 301 -16.67 -7.59 -40.73
CA GLU A 301 -15.58 -8.51 -41.15
C GLU A 301 -15.45 -8.59 -42.71
N ASP A 302 -16.51 -8.24 -43.43
CA ASP A 302 -16.55 -8.21 -44.89
C ASP A 302 -16.09 -6.85 -45.47
N GLY A 303 -15.80 -5.86 -44.61
CA GLY A 303 -15.35 -4.54 -45.02
C GLY A 303 -16.48 -3.54 -45.29
N ASN A 304 -17.74 -3.88 -44.95
CA ASN A 304 -18.89 -3.02 -45.16
C ASN A 304 -19.16 -2.13 -43.96
N ARG A 305 -19.62 -0.90 -44.21
CA ARG A 305 -20.08 -0.01 -43.13
C ARG A 305 -21.39 -0.59 -42.52
N VAL A 306 -21.39 -0.69 -41.19
CA VAL A 306 -22.57 -1.14 -40.44
C VAL A 306 -23.52 0.02 -40.21
N GLU A 307 -24.68 -0.07 -40.81
CA GLU A 307 -25.77 0.91 -40.63
C GLU A 307 -26.62 0.52 -39.40
N GLY A 308 -26.83 1.50 -38.46
CA GLY A 308 -27.62 1.25 -37.24
C GLY A 308 -26.88 0.40 -36.17
N PRO A 309 -27.62 -0.28 -35.26
CA PRO A 309 -27.03 -1.16 -34.25
C PRO A 309 -26.29 -2.33 -34.91
N GLY A 310 -25.13 -2.71 -34.34
CA GLY A 310 -24.32 -3.78 -34.87
C GLY A 310 -22.94 -3.90 -34.24
N LYS A 311 -22.11 -4.78 -34.81
CA LYS A 311 -20.77 -5.07 -34.34
C LYS A 311 -19.77 -4.87 -35.51
N GLY A 312 -18.61 -4.31 -35.21
CA GLY A 312 -17.53 -4.13 -36.18
C GLY A 312 -16.34 -3.41 -35.60
N GLU A 313 -15.34 -3.15 -36.44
CA GLU A 313 -14.18 -2.32 -36.11
C GLU A 313 -14.61 -0.84 -36.07
N ILE A 314 -14.24 -0.09 -35.01
CA ILE A 314 -14.42 1.35 -34.95
C ILE A 314 -13.51 1.98 -35.99
N CYS A 315 -14.13 2.77 -36.88
CA CYS A 315 -13.42 3.60 -37.85
C CYS A 315 -13.92 5.03 -37.79
N PHE A 316 -13.06 5.99 -38.07
CA PHE A 316 -13.44 7.39 -38.09
C PHE A 316 -12.61 8.19 -39.09
N ARG A 317 -13.19 9.29 -39.61
CA ARG A 317 -12.49 10.24 -40.44
C ARG A 317 -11.46 11.00 -39.60
N ASN A 318 -10.19 10.96 -40.02
CA ASN A 318 -9.08 11.57 -39.31
C ASN A 318 -8.29 12.50 -40.27
N GLU A 319 -8.67 13.78 -40.31
CA GLU A 319 -8.16 14.75 -41.28
C GLU A 319 -6.76 15.27 -40.90
N PHE A 320 -6.43 15.31 -39.61
CA PHE A 320 -5.21 15.92 -39.10
C PHE A 320 -4.19 14.92 -38.52
N PHE A 321 -4.37 13.65 -38.81
CA PHE A 321 -3.35 12.62 -38.60
C PHE A 321 -2.54 12.50 -39.87
N ARG A 322 -1.33 13.08 -39.89
CA ARG A 322 -0.47 13.04 -41.08
C ARG A 322 0.10 11.62 -41.32
N GLY A 323 0.18 10.81 -40.28
CA GLY A 323 0.69 9.46 -40.38
C GLY A 323 1.77 9.13 -39.34
N TYR A 324 2.46 8.02 -39.57
CA TYR A 324 3.58 7.60 -38.76
C TYR A 324 4.89 8.08 -39.38
N ILE A 325 5.75 8.73 -38.59
CA ILE A 325 7.05 9.25 -39.02
C ILE A 325 7.89 8.11 -39.63
N ASN A 326 8.39 8.32 -40.83
CA ASN A 326 9.22 7.37 -41.60
C ASN A 326 8.61 5.96 -41.79
N LEU A 327 7.28 5.81 -41.66
CA LEU A 327 6.58 4.52 -41.80
C LEU A 327 5.35 4.64 -42.75
N PRO A 328 5.56 4.97 -44.03
CA PRO A 328 4.48 5.21 -45.01
C PRO A 328 3.57 4.00 -45.18
N GLU A 329 4.14 2.79 -45.30
CA GLU A 329 3.35 1.55 -45.47
C GLU A 329 2.39 1.31 -44.31
N LYS A 330 2.81 1.60 -43.07
CA LYS A 330 1.94 1.51 -41.88
C LYS A 330 0.88 2.61 -41.86
N THR A 331 1.22 3.77 -42.35
CA THR A 331 0.25 4.87 -42.47
C THR A 331 -0.84 4.52 -43.47
N GLU A 332 -0.49 4.02 -44.65
CA GLU A 332 -1.44 3.59 -45.67
C GLU A 332 -2.32 2.44 -45.21
N ALA A 333 -1.77 1.50 -44.43
CA ALA A 333 -2.53 0.38 -43.87
C ALA A 333 -3.54 0.82 -42.81
N ALA A 334 -3.24 1.87 -42.02
CA ALA A 334 -4.10 2.36 -40.94
C ALA A 334 -5.07 3.46 -41.39
N LEU A 335 -4.68 4.27 -42.38
CA LEU A 335 -5.47 5.40 -42.88
C LEU A 335 -5.88 5.15 -44.33
N VAL A 336 -7.05 4.60 -44.53
CA VAL A 336 -7.59 4.23 -45.85
C VAL A 336 -8.60 5.28 -46.32
N ASN A 337 -8.29 6.03 -47.40
CA ASN A 337 -9.15 7.11 -47.90
C ASN A 337 -9.55 8.15 -46.85
N GLY A 338 -8.65 8.49 -45.94
CA GLY A 338 -8.91 9.45 -44.84
C GLY A 338 -9.72 8.85 -43.67
N ILE A 339 -10.04 7.57 -43.72
CA ILE A 339 -10.68 6.83 -42.62
C ILE A 339 -9.62 6.06 -41.87
N TYR A 340 -9.51 6.33 -40.56
CA TYR A 340 -8.59 5.64 -39.69
C TYR A 340 -9.22 4.36 -39.14
N HIS A 341 -8.52 3.22 -39.28
CA HIS A 341 -8.87 1.92 -38.77
C HIS A 341 -8.22 1.70 -37.40
N THR A 342 -9.03 1.62 -36.34
CA THR A 342 -8.49 1.60 -34.95
C THR A 342 -7.97 0.26 -34.50
N GLY A 343 -8.41 -0.83 -35.12
CA GLY A 343 -8.20 -2.20 -34.64
C GLY A 343 -9.07 -2.57 -33.43
N ASP A 344 -9.86 -1.64 -32.88
CA ASP A 344 -10.78 -1.90 -31.76
C ASP A 344 -12.14 -2.37 -32.29
N ILE A 345 -12.59 -3.54 -31.82
CA ILE A 345 -13.90 -4.10 -32.13
C ILE A 345 -14.91 -3.62 -31.09
N ALA A 346 -16.01 -3.05 -31.57
CA ALA A 346 -17.07 -2.53 -30.73
C ALA A 346 -18.46 -3.01 -31.17
N ARG A 347 -19.41 -2.84 -30.28
CA ARG A 347 -20.84 -2.94 -30.53
C ARG A 347 -21.46 -1.53 -30.44
N ARG A 348 -22.33 -1.16 -31.37
CA ARG A 348 -23.20 0.03 -31.29
C ARG A 348 -24.62 -0.43 -30.97
N ASP A 349 -25.23 0.20 -29.96
CA ASP A 349 -26.63 -0.11 -29.57
C ASP A 349 -27.67 0.72 -30.35
N GLU A 350 -28.96 0.50 -30.06
CA GLU A 350 -30.07 1.22 -30.68
C GLU A 350 -30.08 2.73 -30.36
N ASN A 351 -29.48 3.11 -29.26
CA ASN A 351 -29.36 4.52 -28.85
C ASN A 351 -28.10 5.20 -29.41
N GLY A 352 -27.28 4.47 -30.18
CA GLY A 352 -26.05 4.97 -30.80
C GLY A 352 -24.84 5.00 -29.87
N PHE A 353 -24.90 4.35 -28.70
CA PHE A 353 -23.74 4.20 -27.82
C PHE A 353 -22.83 3.06 -28.29
N TYR A 354 -21.53 3.31 -28.24
CA TYR A 354 -20.49 2.33 -28.56
C TYR A 354 -19.96 1.66 -27.29
N TYR A 355 -19.70 0.36 -27.38
CA TYR A 355 -19.15 -0.49 -26.32
C TYR A 355 -17.98 -1.30 -26.88
N ILE A 356 -16.81 -1.17 -26.28
CA ILE A 356 -15.63 -1.94 -26.71
C ILE A 356 -15.80 -3.40 -26.33
N ILE A 357 -15.53 -4.30 -27.28
CA ILE A 357 -15.61 -5.76 -27.10
C ILE A 357 -14.20 -6.35 -27.01
N GLY A 358 -13.24 -5.82 -27.80
CA GLY A 358 -11.89 -6.31 -27.84
C GLY A 358 -11.06 -5.68 -28.95
N ARG A 359 -9.97 -6.33 -29.31
CA ARG A 359 -9.08 -5.89 -30.38
C ARG A 359 -8.90 -6.95 -31.48
N LYS A 360 -8.60 -6.47 -32.70
CA LYS A 360 -8.29 -7.28 -33.87
C LYS A 360 -6.85 -7.80 -33.88
N ASP A 361 -5.95 -7.12 -33.19
CA ASP A 361 -4.52 -7.41 -33.09
C ASP A 361 -4.10 -7.86 -31.67
N ASP A 362 -2.81 -8.18 -31.50
CA ASP A 362 -2.23 -8.66 -30.24
C ASP A 362 -1.83 -7.52 -29.26
N MET A 363 -2.04 -6.26 -29.62
CA MET A 363 -1.73 -5.11 -28.76
C MET A 363 -2.59 -5.14 -27.50
N PHE A 364 -2.01 -4.76 -26.35
CA PHE A 364 -2.72 -4.66 -25.08
C PHE A 364 -2.34 -3.36 -24.35
N LYS A 365 -3.09 -3.06 -23.30
CA LYS A 365 -2.82 -1.89 -22.44
C LYS A 365 -2.48 -2.32 -21.02
N ILE A 366 -1.47 -1.69 -20.44
CA ILE A 366 -1.07 -1.86 -19.04
C ILE A 366 -1.19 -0.51 -18.33
N ASN A 367 -2.12 -0.42 -17.38
CA ASN A 367 -2.38 0.82 -16.64
C ASN A 367 -2.55 2.04 -17.57
N GLY A 368 -3.29 1.86 -18.67
CA GLY A 368 -3.55 2.88 -19.68
C GLY A 368 -2.45 3.07 -20.74
N ASN A 369 -1.26 2.51 -20.53
CA ASN A 369 -0.18 2.58 -21.49
C ASN A 369 -0.36 1.54 -22.62
N ARG A 370 -0.21 1.97 -23.87
CA ARG A 370 -0.21 1.08 -25.03
C ARG A 370 1.07 0.25 -25.05
N VAL A 371 0.94 -1.05 -25.15
CA VAL A 371 2.05 -2.01 -25.22
C VAL A 371 1.93 -2.89 -26.47
N GLU A 372 2.94 -2.83 -27.30
CA GLU A 372 3.10 -3.74 -28.44
C GLU A 372 3.99 -4.92 -27.99
N PRO A 373 3.50 -6.15 -28.03
CA PRO A 373 4.28 -7.32 -27.61
C PRO A 373 5.66 -7.41 -28.24
N ALA A 374 5.76 -7.06 -29.52
CA ALA A 374 6.99 -7.16 -30.31
C ALA A 374 8.14 -6.29 -29.75
N GLU A 375 7.85 -5.16 -29.10
CA GLU A 375 8.88 -4.31 -28.50
C GLU A 375 9.53 -5.03 -27.31
N ILE A 376 8.72 -5.63 -26.43
CA ILE A 376 9.22 -6.41 -25.30
C ILE A 376 9.99 -7.63 -25.79
N GLU A 377 9.42 -8.36 -26.76
CA GLU A 377 10.02 -9.58 -27.31
C GLU A 377 11.39 -9.31 -27.94
N SER A 378 11.51 -8.20 -28.65
CA SER A 378 12.77 -7.79 -29.30
C SER A 378 13.85 -7.49 -28.25
N GLU A 379 13.53 -6.70 -27.22
CA GLU A 379 14.49 -6.33 -26.18
C GLU A 379 14.89 -7.53 -25.30
N VAL A 380 13.93 -8.39 -24.96
CA VAL A 380 14.24 -9.63 -24.23
C VAL A 380 15.16 -10.53 -25.04
N LYS A 381 14.89 -10.73 -26.33
CA LYS A 381 15.78 -11.52 -27.20
C LYS A 381 17.19 -10.95 -27.28
N ARG A 382 17.30 -9.62 -27.36
CA ARG A 382 18.58 -8.92 -27.38
C ARG A 382 19.38 -9.09 -26.09
N VAL A 383 18.71 -8.98 -24.93
CA VAL A 383 19.36 -9.07 -23.62
C VAL A 383 19.72 -10.51 -23.25
N THR A 384 18.89 -11.49 -23.63
CA THR A 384 19.05 -12.89 -23.21
C THR A 384 19.69 -13.80 -24.23
N GLY A 385 19.64 -13.44 -25.52
CA GLY A 385 20.03 -14.31 -26.63
C GLY A 385 18.99 -15.36 -27.03
N LEU A 386 17.78 -15.32 -26.42
CA LEU A 386 16.69 -16.21 -26.83
C LEU A 386 16.23 -15.89 -28.24
N ASN A 387 15.97 -16.93 -29.06
CA ASN A 387 15.29 -16.75 -30.34
C ASN A 387 13.77 -16.68 -30.19
N VAL A 388 13.24 -17.32 -29.12
CA VAL A 388 11.83 -17.37 -28.85
C VAL A 388 11.54 -16.65 -27.54
N ALA A 389 10.87 -15.50 -27.63
CA ALA A 389 10.30 -14.78 -26.53
C ALA A 389 8.92 -14.27 -26.99
N VAL A 390 7.88 -14.52 -26.23
CA VAL A 390 6.49 -14.15 -26.56
C VAL A 390 5.88 -13.42 -25.38
N ALA A 391 5.51 -12.15 -25.56
CA ALA A 391 4.86 -11.34 -24.55
C ALA A 391 3.34 -11.38 -24.70
N LYS A 392 2.62 -11.47 -23.58
CA LYS A 392 1.15 -11.35 -23.53
C LYS A 392 0.74 -10.61 -22.27
N GLY A 393 -0.16 -9.64 -22.43
CA GLY A 393 -0.79 -8.93 -21.31
C GLY A 393 -2.01 -9.70 -20.79
N PHE A 394 -2.22 -9.62 -19.49
CA PHE A 394 -3.42 -10.13 -18.80
C PHE A 394 -4.01 -9.05 -17.93
N THR A 395 -5.34 -9.11 -17.78
CA THR A 395 -6.08 -8.25 -16.84
C THR A 395 -7.03 -9.13 -16.03
N GLU A 396 -6.82 -9.17 -14.72
CA GLU A 396 -7.62 -9.93 -13.76
C GLU A 396 -8.14 -8.98 -12.69
N GLY A 397 -9.43 -8.69 -12.72
CA GLY A 397 -10.03 -7.69 -11.84
C GLY A 397 -9.44 -6.30 -12.06
N ILE A 398 -8.71 -5.79 -11.08
CA ILE A 398 -8.04 -4.48 -11.12
C ILE A 398 -6.55 -4.57 -11.51
N ARG A 399 -6.03 -5.76 -11.70
CA ARG A 399 -4.61 -6.06 -11.92
C ARG A 399 -4.35 -6.28 -13.39
N SER A 400 -3.37 -5.56 -13.96
CA SER A 400 -2.86 -5.79 -15.32
C SER A 400 -1.37 -6.08 -15.26
N TYR A 401 -0.93 -7.14 -15.95
CA TYR A 401 0.45 -7.60 -15.93
C TYR A 401 0.87 -8.23 -17.25
N ILE A 402 2.18 -8.35 -17.43
CA ILE A 402 2.80 -8.91 -18.63
C ILE A 402 3.45 -10.24 -18.29
N CYS A 403 3.10 -11.29 -19.04
CA CYS A 403 3.81 -12.57 -19.04
C CYS A 403 4.71 -12.67 -20.25
N LEU A 404 5.96 -13.08 -20.04
CA LEU A 404 6.90 -13.45 -21.07
C LEU A 404 7.03 -14.96 -21.10
N TYR A 405 6.67 -15.56 -22.23
CA TYR A 405 6.79 -16.98 -22.48
C TYR A 405 8.05 -17.26 -23.29
N TYR A 406 8.80 -18.32 -22.93
CA TYR A 406 10.03 -18.73 -23.60
C TYR A 406 10.15 -20.24 -23.66
N LEU A 407 10.96 -20.78 -24.60
CA LEU A 407 11.21 -22.21 -24.65
C LEU A 407 12.24 -22.62 -23.59
N LYS A 408 11.84 -23.51 -22.67
CA LYS A 408 12.69 -24.03 -21.59
C LYS A 408 13.97 -24.66 -22.17
N SER A 409 13.86 -25.51 -23.20
CA SER A 409 14.98 -26.18 -23.85
C SER A 409 15.98 -25.21 -24.47
N GLU A 410 15.57 -24.03 -24.88
CA GLU A 410 16.44 -22.99 -25.41
C GLU A 410 17.19 -22.27 -24.29
N ALA A 411 16.49 -21.88 -23.22
CA ALA A 411 17.09 -21.23 -22.07
C ALA A 411 18.11 -22.12 -21.34
N GLU A 412 17.85 -23.43 -21.26
CA GLU A 412 18.80 -24.44 -20.78
C GLU A 412 20.08 -24.50 -21.62
N LYS A 413 19.95 -24.51 -22.93
CA LYS A 413 21.11 -24.52 -23.86
C LYS A 413 21.97 -23.25 -23.74
N LEU A 414 21.34 -22.10 -23.46
CA LEU A 414 22.02 -20.82 -23.24
C LEU A 414 22.61 -20.69 -21.83
N GLY A 415 22.32 -21.63 -20.92
CA GLY A 415 22.79 -21.60 -19.54
C GLY A 415 22.12 -20.51 -18.67
N ILE A 416 20.99 -20.00 -19.12
CA ILE A 416 20.22 -18.95 -18.44
C ILE A 416 18.94 -19.48 -17.76
N PHE A 417 18.80 -20.81 -17.62
CA PHE A 417 17.74 -21.44 -16.87
C PHE A 417 18.32 -22.12 -15.65
N LYS A 418 18.00 -21.62 -14.43
CA LYS A 418 18.51 -22.13 -13.16
C LYS A 418 17.37 -22.18 -12.15
N ASP A 419 17.34 -23.23 -11.33
CA ASP A 419 16.37 -23.38 -10.23
C ASP A 419 14.92 -23.17 -10.66
N GLY A 420 14.56 -23.67 -11.86
CA GLY A 420 13.21 -23.53 -12.42
C GLY A 420 12.89 -22.18 -13.08
N ASN A 421 13.79 -21.22 -13.04
CA ASN A 421 13.55 -19.85 -13.47
C ASN A 421 14.53 -19.38 -14.56
N LEU A 422 14.09 -18.39 -15.35
CA LEU A 422 14.91 -17.66 -16.29
C LEU A 422 15.81 -16.66 -15.55
N VAL A 423 17.11 -16.81 -15.68
CA VAL A 423 18.10 -15.83 -15.20
C VAL A 423 18.25 -14.72 -16.22
N ILE A 424 17.68 -13.55 -15.92
CA ILE A 424 17.77 -12.37 -16.78
C ILE A 424 18.35 -11.19 -16.00
N ASP A 425 19.19 -10.41 -16.65
CA ASP A 425 19.68 -9.14 -16.10
C ASP A 425 18.56 -8.10 -16.17
N GLN A 426 17.79 -8.01 -15.10
CA GLN A 426 16.66 -7.08 -14.98
C GLN A 426 17.08 -5.62 -15.16
N LYS A 427 18.30 -5.26 -14.72
CA LYS A 427 18.82 -3.92 -14.89
C LYS A 427 19.01 -3.58 -16.36
N LYS A 428 19.64 -4.48 -17.11
CA LYS A 428 19.81 -4.28 -18.57
C LYS A 428 18.47 -4.19 -19.30
N LEU A 429 17.46 -4.93 -18.85
CA LEU A 429 16.13 -4.85 -19.46
C LEU A 429 15.44 -3.52 -19.11
N ALA A 430 15.58 -3.05 -17.88
CA ALA A 430 15.07 -1.74 -17.44
C ALA A 430 15.81 -0.55 -18.11
N ASP A 431 17.06 -0.74 -18.52
CA ASP A 431 17.81 0.25 -19.31
C ASP A 431 17.28 0.39 -20.76
N CYS A 432 16.45 -0.56 -21.22
CA CYS A 432 15.97 -0.61 -22.61
C CYS A 432 14.47 -0.39 -22.74
N LEU A 433 13.69 -0.83 -21.75
CA LEU A 433 12.24 -0.76 -21.76
C LEU A 433 11.72 0.19 -20.66
N PRO A 434 10.66 0.95 -20.93
CA PRO A 434 9.93 1.65 -19.90
C PRO A 434 9.41 0.68 -18.83
N VAL A 435 9.31 1.14 -17.58
CA VAL A 435 8.92 0.31 -16.43
C VAL A 435 7.59 -0.43 -16.65
N TYR A 436 6.61 0.21 -17.30
CA TYR A 436 5.30 -0.40 -17.57
C TYR A 436 5.33 -1.52 -18.63
N MET A 437 6.46 -1.71 -19.33
CA MET A 437 6.68 -2.80 -20.31
C MET A 437 7.50 -3.97 -19.75
N LEU A 438 8.02 -3.85 -18.53
CA LEU A 438 8.80 -4.94 -17.93
C LEU A 438 7.89 -6.13 -17.63
N PRO A 439 8.23 -7.36 -18.06
CA PRO A 439 7.44 -8.54 -17.75
C PRO A 439 7.38 -8.80 -16.25
N THR A 440 6.19 -9.10 -15.77
CA THR A 440 5.95 -9.48 -14.36
C THR A 440 6.29 -10.96 -14.16
N TYR A 441 5.94 -11.80 -15.14
CA TYR A 441 6.16 -13.25 -15.08
C TYR A 441 6.97 -13.74 -16.26
N TYR A 442 7.85 -14.69 -15.99
CA TYR A 442 8.64 -15.40 -17.00
C TYR A 442 8.23 -16.87 -17.01
N VAL A 443 7.51 -17.29 -18.04
CA VAL A 443 6.84 -18.60 -18.08
C VAL A 443 7.54 -19.54 -19.05
N PRO A 444 8.17 -20.63 -18.56
CA PRO A 444 8.78 -21.63 -19.42
C PRO A 444 7.71 -22.44 -20.15
N LEU A 445 7.93 -22.69 -21.44
CA LEU A 445 7.12 -23.57 -22.27
C LEU A 445 7.97 -24.72 -22.81
N ASP A 446 7.40 -25.91 -22.85
CA ASP A 446 8.02 -27.04 -23.58
C ASP A 446 7.88 -26.86 -25.07
N LYS A 447 6.76 -26.28 -25.53
CA LYS A 447 6.50 -25.99 -26.96
C LYS A 447 5.57 -24.78 -27.11
N LEU A 448 5.74 -24.04 -28.23
CA LEU A 448 4.84 -22.95 -28.56
C LEU A 448 3.46 -23.46 -29.01
N PRO A 449 2.36 -22.79 -28.66
CA PRO A 449 1.05 -23.04 -29.24
C PRO A 449 1.01 -22.48 -30.69
N ILE A 450 1.13 -23.35 -31.69
CA ILE A 450 1.10 -22.97 -33.10
C ILE A 450 -0.12 -23.59 -33.79
N ASN A 451 -0.70 -22.90 -34.78
CA ASN A 451 -1.77 -23.43 -35.62
C ASN A 451 -1.23 -24.39 -36.71
N ALA A 452 -2.14 -24.95 -37.50
CA ALA A 452 -1.80 -25.87 -38.60
C ALA A 452 -0.83 -25.25 -39.65
N ASN A 453 -0.78 -23.92 -39.75
CA ASN A 453 0.09 -23.17 -40.64
C ASN A 453 1.44 -22.74 -39.99
N GLY A 454 1.74 -23.24 -38.78
CA GLY A 454 2.96 -22.90 -38.06
C GLY A 454 2.97 -21.52 -37.41
N LYS A 455 1.84 -20.78 -37.43
CA LYS A 455 1.74 -19.43 -36.80
C LYS A 455 1.40 -19.55 -35.33
N LEU A 456 2.07 -18.75 -34.48
CA LEU A 456 1.81 -18.62 -33.05
C LEU A 456 0.35 -18.22 -32.80
N VAL A 457 -0.29 -18.89 -31.83
CA VAL A 457 -1.66 -18.62 -31.38
C VAL A 457 -1.60 -18.05 -29.94
N ARG A 458 -1.33 -16.74 -29.79
CA ARG A 458 -1.15 -16.09 -28.47
C ARG A 458 -2.33 -16.30 -27.51
N ARG A 459 -3.56 -16.41 -28.03
CA ARG A 459 -4.74 -16.61 -27.18
C ARG A 459 -4.69 -17.90 -26.35
N LEU A 460 -3.93 -18.91 -26.80
CA LEU A 460 -3.75 -20.18 -26.09
C LEU A 460 -2.67 -20.14 -25.00
N LEU A 461 -1.95 -19.03 -24.88
CA LEU A 461 -1.05 -18.81 -23.75
C LEU A 461 -1.91 -18.45 -22.52
N GLU A 462 -1.79 -19.23 -21.46
CA GLU A 462 -2.58 -19.08 -20.24
C GLU A 462 -1.83 -18.22 -19.22
N SER A 463 -2.57 -17.53 -18.36
CA SER A 463 -2.00 -16.90 -17.17
C SER A 463 -1.27 -17.95 -16.33
N PRO A 464 -0.07 -17.67 -15.83
CA PRO A 464 0.58 -18.61 -14.94
C PRO A 464 -0.32 -18.80 -13.72
N VAL A 465 -0.66 -20.05 -13.41
CA VAL A 465 -1.27 -20.39 -12.14
C VAL A 465 -0.20 -20.09 -11.09
N VAL A 466 -0.41 -19.07 -10.28
CA VAL A 466 0.44 -18.81 -9.11
C VAL A 466 0.16 -19.96 -8.15
N SER A 467 0.95 -21.03 -8.22
CA SER A 467 0.83 -22.15 -7.29
C SER A 467 1.18 -21.62 -5.91
N GLU A 468 0.32 -21.87 -4.94
CA GLU A 468 0.53 -21.55 -3.52
C GLU A 468 1.73 -22.29 -2.89
N GLU A 469 2.28 -23.28 -3.59
CA GLU A 469 3.49 -24.00 -3.19
C GLU A 469 4.75 -23.20 -3.48
N ARG A 470 5.05 -22.22 -2.61
CA ARG A 470 6.35 -21.55 -2.58
C ARG A 470 7.32 -22.38 -1.78
N THR A 471 8.33 -22.97 -2.43
CA THR A 471 9.35 -23.81 -1.79
C THR A 471 10.34 -23.02 -0.92
N ASP A 472 10.38 -21.68 -1.02
CA ASP A 472 11.38 -20.82 -0.36
C ASP A 472 10.76 -19.74 0.52
N TYR A 473 9.61 -19.99 1.17
CA TYR A 473 9.03 -19.02 2.09
C TYR A 473 9.95 -18.81 3.29
N VAL A 474 10.48 -17.58 3.40
CA VAL A 474 11.23 -17.13 4.57
C VAL A 474 10.30 -16.29 5.42
N GLN A 475 10.05 -16.72 6.64
CA GLN A 475 9.18 -15.96 7.54
C GLN A 475 9.77 -14.58 7.82
N PRO A 476 8.97 -13.49 7.70
CA PRO A 476 9.39 -12.17 8.12
C PRO A 476 9.70 -12.13 9.61
N GLU A 477 10.76 -11.43 10.00
CA GLU A 477 11.05 -11.14 11.39
C GLU A 477 9.92 -10.33 12.02
N GLU A 478 9.61 -10.61 13.28
CA GLU A 478 8.57 -9.87 14.00
C GLU A 478 8.93 -8.40 14.14
N GLY A 479 7.96 -7.53 13.98
CA GLY A 479 8.13 -6.08 14.01
C GLY A 479 7.96 -5.43 12.64
N ALA A 480 8.89 -4.57 12.25
CA ALA A 480 8.80 -3.79 11.01
C ALA A 480 8.74 -4.66 9.74
N GLU A 481 9.51 -5.76 9.71
CA GLU A 481 9.55 -6.66 8.54
C GLU A 481 8.23 -7.41 8.37
N SER A 482 7.66 -7.93 9.45
CA SER A 482 6.35 -8.59 9.41
C SER A 482 5.21 -7.61 9.08
N LEU A 483 5.30 -6.37 9.56
CA LEU A 483 4.36 -5.31 9.20
C LEU A 483 4.42 -5.01 7.71
N VAL A 484 5.61 -4.75 7.16
CA VAL A 484 5.80 -4.47 5.73
C VAL A 484 5.35 -5.66 4.87
N ALA A 485 5.65 -6.88 5.27
CA ALA A 485 5.21 -8.09 4.59
C ALA A 485 3.68 -8.26 4.63
N GLY A 486 3.05 -7.98 5.77
CA GLY A 486 1.59 -7.97 5.93
C GLY A 486 0.92 -6.94 5.03
N LEU A 487 1.44 -5.72 4.99
CA LEU A 487 0.95 -4.65 4.12
C LEU A 487 1.14 -4.99 2.62
N MET A 488 2.24 -5.64 2.26
CA MET A 488 2.43 -6.16 0.91
C MET A 488 1.38 -7.25 0.57
N ALA A 489 1.16 -8.19 1.48
CA ALA A 489 0.17 -9.25 1.31
C ALA A 489 -1.24 -8.68 1.10
N GLU A 490 -1.65 -7.73 1.94
CA GLU A 490 -2.94 -7.06 1.84
C GLU A 490 -3.07 -6.27 0.53
N SER A 491 -2.04 -5.50 0.15
CA SER A 491 -2.04 -4.72 -1.09
C SER A 491 -2.17 -5.59 -2.34
N LEU A 492 -1.64 -6.80 -2.30
CA LEU A 492 -1.63 -7.78 -3.39
C LEU A 492 -2.75 -8.82 -3.29
N LYS A 493 -3.52 -8.82 -2.19
CA LYS A 493 -4.55 -9.83 -1.86
C LYS A 493 -3.98 -11.25 -1.83
N LEU A 494 -2.84 -11.41 -1.20
CA LEU A 494 -2.18 -12.68 -0.94
C LEU A 494 -2.39 -13.06 0.53
N ASP A 495 -2.44 -14.35 0.82
CA ASP A 495 -2.58 -14.83 2.20
C ASP A 495 -1.35 -14.49 3.05
N LYS A 496 -0.16 -14.53 2.47
CA LYS A 496 1.10 -14.20 3.14
C LYS A 496 2.18 -13.77 2.15
N VAL A 497 3.15 -12.98 2.64
CA VAL A 497 4.36 -12.57 1.92
C VAL A 497 5.57 -12.86 2.79
N GLY A 498 6.59 -13.52 2.24
CA GLY A 498 7.84 -13.85 2.92
C GLY A 498 8.81 -12.67 2.97
N ALA A 499 9.79 -12.74 3.87
CA ALA A 499 10.80 -11.71 4.09
C ALA A 499 11.59 -11.34 2.83
N ASN A 500 11.86 -12.33 1.97
CA ASN A 500 12.65 -12.19 0.75
C ASN A 500 11.79 -12.22 -0.53
N ASP A 501 10.46 -12.21 -0.41
CA ASP A 501 9.59 -12.18 -1.56
C ASP A 501 9.69 -10.82 -2.27
N ASP A 502 10.05 -10.84 -3.56
CA ASP A 502 10.10 -9.65 -4.39
C ASP A 502 8.67 -9.23 -4.75
N PHE A 503 8.29 -8.00 -4.36
CA PHE A 503 6.96 -7.42 -4.55
C PHE A 503 6.43 -7.60 -5.97
N TYR A 504 7.28 -7.37 -6.97
CA TYR A 504 6.89 -7.46 -8.38
C TYR A 504 6.81 -8.91 -8.86
N LEU A 505 7.68 -9.81 -8.36
CA LEU A 505 7.64 -11.24 -8.71
C LEU A 505 6.44 -11.96 -8.11
N ILE A 506 5.98 -11.53 -6.92
CA ILE A 506 4.78 -12.10 -6.30
C ILE A 506 3.48 -11.46 -6.79
N GLY A 507 3.59 -10.60 -7.81
CA GLY A 507 2.46 -10.07 -8.54
C GLY A 507 2.14 -8.61 -8.29
N GLY A 508 3.06 -7.86 -7.73
CA GLY A 508 2.96 -6.40 -7.66
C GLY A 508 3.09 -5.75 -9.03
N ASP A 509 2.32 -4.72 -9.25
CA ASP A 509 2.40 -3.82 -10.39
C ASP A 509 2.47 -2.36 -9.91
N SER A 510 2.50 -1.40 -10.82
CA SER A 510 2.56 0.03 -10.46
C SER A 510 1.36 0.47 -9.62
N MET A 511 0.16 -0.09 -9.85
CA MET A 511 -1.03 0.21 -9.06
C MET A 511 -1.01 -0.50 -7.70
N GLY A 512 -0.49 -1.72 -7.65
CA GLY A 512 -0.20 -2.44 -6.41
C GLY A 512 0.81 -1.68 -5.55
N ALA A 513 1.85 -1.11 -6.17
CA ALA A 513 2.84 -0.28 -5.48
C ALA A 513 2.22 0.99 -4.87
N ILE A 514 1.36 1.70 -5.60
CA ILE A 514 0.62 2.86 -5.08
C ILE A 514 -0.28 2.45 -3.91
N ARG A 515 -0.97 1.32 -4.05
CA ARG A 515 -1.84 0.76 -3.01
C ARG A 515 -1.07 0.38 -1.75
N PHE A 516 0.06 -0.31 -1.92
CA PHE A 516 0.97 -0.66 -0.82
C PHE A 516 1.48 0.59 -0.11
N VAL A 517 1.95 1.60 -0.84
CA VAL A 517 2.47 2.85 -0.25
C VAL A 517 1.38 3.64 0.47
N ALA A 518 0.17 3.70 -0.10
CA ALA A 518 -0.97 4.34 0.55
C ALA A 518 -1.33 3.62 1.86
N LEU A 519 -1.44 2.30 1.82
CA LEU A 519 -1.69 1.46 2.99
C LEU A 519 -0.56 1.59 4.01
N ALA A 520 0.70 1.53 3.58
CA ALA A 520 1.86 1.73 4.44
C ALA A 520 1.80 3.07 5.17
N GLY A 521 1.42 4.15 4.46
CA GLY A 521 1.22 5.47 5.06
C GLY A 521 0.11 5.50 6.13
N GLU A 522 -0.96 4.72 6.00
CA GLU A 522 -2.01 4.57 7.02
C GLU A 522 -1.49 3.95 8.31
N TYR A 523 -0.51 3.08 8.19
CA TYR A 523 0.15 2.44 9.33
C TYR A 523 1.41 3.18 9.82
N GLY A 524 1.64 4.42 9.36
CA GLY A 524 2.79 5.24 9.75
C GLY A 524 4.13 4.77 9.17
N VAL A 525 4.09 3.94 8.13
CA VAL A 525 5.28 3.43 7.42
C VAL A 525 5.62 4.37 6.27
N ASN A 526 6.76 5.04 6.35
CA ASN A 526 7.23 5.96 5.32
C ASN A 526 8.06 5.22 4.26
N ILE A 527 7.38 4.67 3.26
CA ILE A 527 7.98 4.01 2.09
C ILE A 527 7.44 4.72 0.85
N THR A 528 8.32 5.07 -0.07
CA THR A 528 7.91 5.61 -1.36
C THR A 528 7.82 4.51 -2.42
N VAL A 529 7.10 4.79 -3.51
CA VAL A 529 7.08 3.87 -4.67
C VAL A 529 8.50 3.68 -5.24
N SER A 530 9.36 4.70 -5.14
CA SER A 530 10.76 4.62 -5.56
C SER A 530 11.56 3.66 -4.68
N ASP A 531 11.33 3.68 -3.35
CA ASP A 531 11.97 2.74 -2.43
C ASP A 531 11.53 1.31 -2.68
N LEU A 532 10.23 1.10 -2.88
CA LEU A 532 9.70 -0.21 -3.23
C LEU A 532 10.27 -0.72 -4.56
N PHE A 533 10.46 0.17 -5.54
CA PHE A 533 11.09 -0.20 -6.81
C PHE A 533 12.55 -0.61 -6.66
N LYS A 534 13.28 0.07 -5.77
CA LYS A 534 14.71 -0.16 -5.53
C LYS A 534 14.97 -1.40 -4.66
N PHE A 535 14.20 -1.59 -3.60
CA PHE A 535 14.47 -2.57 -2.55
C PHE A 535 13.53 -3.79 -2.56
N ARG A 536 12.43 -3.76 -3.23
CA ARG A 536 11.51 -4.81 -3.69
C ARG A 536 11.02 -5.85 -2.67
N THR A 537 11.77 -6.17 -1.62
CA THR A 537 11.43 -7.20 -0.62
C THR A 537 11.19 -6.57 0.75
N PRO A 538 10.34 -7.16 1.62
CA PRO A 538 10.13 -6.65 2.98
C PRO A 538 11.44 -6.42 3.74
N ARG A 539 12.33 -7.40 3.75
CA ARG A 539 13.64 -7.31 4.42
C ARG A 539 14.50 -6.19 3.87
N ALA A 540 14.62 -6.08 2.56
CA ALA A 540 15.43 -5.03 1.94
C ALA A 540 14.86 -3.64 2.19
N LEU A 541 13.54 -3.47 2.21
CA LEU A 541 12.90 -2.20 2.56
C LEU A 541 13.24 -1.79 3.99
N VAL A 542 13.01 -2.68 4.95
CA VAL A 542 13.27 -2.38 6.37
C VAL A 542 14.75 -2.12 6.66
N THR A 543 15.65 -2.78 5.93
CA THR A 543 17.09 -2.63 6.11
C THR A 543 17.63 -1.33 5.51
N ASN A 544 17.09 -0.89 4.37
CA ASN A 544 17.70 0.20 3.59
C ASN A 544 16.89 1.50 3.56
N VAL A 545 15.63 1.47 3.96
CA VAL A 545 14.76 2.64 4.04
C VAL A 545 14.56 3.00 5.50
N ASP A 546 14.77 4.25 5.86
CA ASP A 546 14.32 4.73 7.16
C ASP A 546 12.79 4.87 7.14
N ILE A 547 12.12 3.74 7.37
CA ILE A 547 10.66 3.65 7.35
C ILE A 547 9.99 4.48 8.46
N MET A 548 10.77 5.06 9.36
CA MET A 548 10.36 5.96 10.45
C MET A 548 10.64 7.43 10.15
N ALA A 549 11.45 7.73 9.11
CA ALA A 549 11.77 9.10 8.75
C ALA A 549 10.52 9.81 8.22
N SER A 550 9.92 10.64 9.04
CA SER A 550 8.95 11.62 8.56
C SER A 550 9.68 12.94 8.30
N GLU A 551 9.28 13.68 7.28
CA GLU A 551 9.73 15.05 7.04
C GLU A 551 9.52 15.98 8.25
N ASP A 552 8.90 15.48 9.34
CA ASP A 552 8.44 16.19 10.54
C ASP A 552 8.90 15.52 11.85
N GLU A 553 10.08 14.90 11.91
CA GLU A 553 10.60 14.30 13.17
C GLU A 553 10.60 15.32 14.32
N GLU A 554 10.91 16.59 14.03
CA GLU A 554 10.87 17.69 15.00
C GLU A 554 9.44 17.98 15.49
N LYS A 555 8.44 17.83 14.63
CA LYS A 555 7.02 17.97 14.99
C LYS A 555 6.56 16.80 15.84
N LEU A 556 6.86 15.56 15.44
CA LEU A 556 6.55 14.35 16.20
C LEU A 556 7.18 14.40 17.60
N GLN A 557 8.42 14.88 17.69
CA GLN A 557 9.08 15.07 18.97
C GLN A 557 8.34 16.07 19.86
N LYS A 558 7.91 17.20 19.31
CA LYS A 558 7.14 18.21 20.05
C LYS A 558 5.77 17.68 20.50
N GLU A 559 5.10 16.91 19.66
CA GLU A 559 3.82 16.27 19.98
C GLU A 559 3.98 15.23 21.11
N ASP A 560 5.01 14.37 21.05
CA ASP A 560 5.32 13.39 22.10
C ASP A 560 5.68 14.07 23.44
N GLU A 561 6.49 15.13 23.41
CA GLU A 561 6.83 15.90 24.60
C GLU A 561 5.63 16.64 25.20
N ALA A 562 4.68 17.06 24.38
CA ALA A 562 3.42 17.64 24.84
C ALA A 562 2.52 16.57 25.47
N ALA A 563 2.45 15.39 24.86
CA ALA A 563 1.68 14.25 25.35
C ALA A 563 2.18 13.76 26.73
N ARG A 564 3.52 13.74 26.97
CA ARG A 564 4.11 13.38 28.28
C ARG A 564 3.68 14.27 29.44
N LYS A 565 3.09 15.43 29.16
CA LYS A 565 2.63 16.37 30.20
C LYS A 565 1.17 16.16 30.57
N LYS A 566 0.47 15.24 29.91
CA LYS A 566 -0.96 14.97 30.13
C LYS A 566 -1.17 13.69 30.93
N ASP A 567 -2.34 13.61 31.58
CA ASP A 567 -2.87 12.34 32.05
C ASP A 567 -3.40 11.55 30.86
N MET A 568 -2.84 10.35 30.63
CA MET A 568 -3.23 9.49 29.52
C MET A 568 -4.16 8.38 29.96
N HIS A 569 -5.04 7.94 29.06
CA HIS A 569 -5.87 6.76 29.26
C HIS A 569 -5.01 5.50 29.37
N LEU A 570 -5.57 4.45 29.95
CA LEU A 570 -4.95 3.13 29.97
C LEU A 570 -5.28 2.36 28.70
N LEU A 571 -4.32 1.58 28.22
CA LEU A 571 -4.56 0.57 27.20
C LEU A 571 -5.38 -0.58 27.80
N GLN A 572 -6.06 -1.38 26.97
CA GLN A 572 -6.97 -2.42 27.44
C GLN A 572 -6.31 -3.40 28.44
N MET A 573 -5.12 -3.91 28.12
CA MET A 573 -4.37 -4.78 29.03
C MET A 573 -4.01 -4.06 30.34
N GLN A 574 -3.64 -2.80 30.27
CA GLN A 574 -3.33 -2.00 31.45
C GLN A 574 -4.57 -1.77 32.32
N SER A 575 -5.73 -1.51 31.70
CA SER A 575 -7.00 -1.36 32.42
C SER A 575 -7.37 -2.59 33.23
N LEU A 576 -7.20 -3.78 32.62
CA LEU A 576 -7.43 -5.06 33.29
C LEU A 576 -6.48 -5.26 34.47
N ASN A 577 -5.18 -4.97 34.29
CA ASN A 577 -4.18 -5.10 35.33
C ASN A 577 -4.31 -4.06 36.43
N ALA A 578 -4.75 -2.82 36.12
CA ALA A 578 -4.89 -1.75 37.12
C ALA A 578 -5.89 -2.10 38.21
N VAL A 579 -7.03 -2.70 37.85
CA VAL A 579 -8.04 -3.17 38.82
C VAL A 579 -7.45 -4.20 39.78
N ASN A 580 -6.65 -5.14 39.26
CA ASN A 580 -5.99 -6.17 40.06
C ASN A 580 -4.88 -5.59 40.94
N CYS A 581 -4.08 -4.65 40.40
CA CYS A 581 -3.01 -3.97 41.15
C CYS A 581 -3.52 -3.11 42.31
N GLU A 582 -4.72 -2.55 42.20
CA GLU A 582 -5.33 -1.80 43.28
C GLU A 582 -5.66 -2.69 44.50
N LYS A 583 -6.00 -3.95 44.22
CA LYS A 583 -6.27 -4.99 45.23
C LYS A 583 -4.97 -5.62 45.76
N ASN A 584 -4.07 -6.00 44.88
CA ASN A 584 -2.80 -6.63 45.22
C ASN A 584 -1.77 -6.53 44.05
N ALA A 585 -0.87 -5.56 44.11
CA ALA A 585 0.16 -5.34 43.07
C ALA A 585 1.23 -6.43 43.04
N ASP A 586 1.38 -7.19 44.11
CA ASP A 586 2.41 -8.24 44.26
C ASP A 586 1.98 -9.62 43.77
N MET A 587 0.85 -9.72 43.04
CA MET A 587 0.43 -11.01 42.45
C MET A 587 1.52 -11.58 41.55
N PRO A 588 2.04 -12.80 41.81
CA PRO A 588 3.15 -13.39 41.05
C PRO A 588 2.86 -13.51 39.54
N VAL A 589 1.62 -13.80 39.18
CA VAL A 589 1.19 -13.92 37.77
C VAL A 589 1.23 -12.61 36.97
N SER A 590 1.32 -11.48 37.65
CA SER A 590 1.44 -10.17 37.02
C SER A 590 2.88 -9.74 36.77
N LYS A 591 3.88 -10.58 37.06
CA LYS A 591 5.30 -10.28 36.94
C LYS A 591 5.97 -11.15 35.88
N ILE A 592 6.71 -10.49 34.99
CA ILE A 592 7.58 -11.15 34.03
C ILE A 592 8.99 -11.13 34.62
N LYS A 593 9.54 -12.31 34.93
CA LYS A 593 10.87 -12.47 35.51
C LYS A 593 11.82 -13.09 34.50
N LEU A 594 12.97 -12.43 34.27
CA LEU A 594 14.05 -12.91 33.43
C LEU A 594 15.33 -12.97 34.26
N LEU A 595 15.92 -14.14 34.38
CA LEU A 595 17.16 -14.40 35.08
C LEU A 595 18.19 -15.03 34.13
N TYR A 596 19.32 -14.36 33.99
CA TYR A 596 20.40 -14.79 33.12
C TYR A 596 21.70 -14.94 33.89
N LYS A 597 22.41 -16.05 33.68
CA LYS A 597 23.80 -16.18 34.10
C LYS A 597 24.70 -15.63 33.01
N LEU A 598 25.52 -14.63 33.33
CA LEU A 598 26.38 -13.95 32.38
C LEU A 598 27.69 -14.72 32.13
N LYS A 599 28.29 -14.49 30.95
CA LYS A 599 29.63 -15.00 30.62
C LYS A 599 30.69 -14.30 31.47
N GLU A 600 31.82 -14.95 31.67
CA GLU A 600 32.92 -14.42 32.49
C GLU A 600 33.58 -13.16 31.89
N ASP A 601 33.55 -12.98 30.59
CA ASP A 601 34.14 -11.86 29.85
C ASP A 601 33.20 -10.63 29.71
N VAL A 602 32.01 -10.67 30.31
CA VAL A 602 31.06 -9.54 30.26
C VAL A 602 31.59 -8.40 31.15
N ASP A 603 31.73 -7.22 30.56
CA ASP A 603 31.97 -5.98 31.28
C ASP A 603 30.71 -5.55 32.06
N VAL A 604 30.71 -5.81 33.35
CA VAL A 604 29.59 -5.59 34.26
C VAL A 604 29.24 -4.10 34.41
N GLU A 605 30.23 -3.21 34.39
CA GLU A 605 30.01 -1.76 34.49
C GLU A 605 29.39 -1.24 33.20
N ARG A 606 29.89 -1.65 32.04
CA ARG A 606 29.29 -1.31 30.74
C ARG A 606 27.87 -1.83 30.63
N LEU A 607 27.57 -3.05 31.13
CA LEU A 607 26.24 -3.58 31.19
C LEU A 607 25.31 -2.78 32.10
N ARG A 608 25.81 -2.34 33.26
CA ARG A 608 25.09 -1.46 34.19
C ARG A 608 24.71 -0.13 33.49
N GLU A 609 25.64 0.47 32.76
CA GLU A 609 25.40 1.71 32.02
C GLU A 609 24.39 1.52 30.88
N ALA A 610 24.49 0.42 30.14
CA ALA A 610 23.53 0.05 29.10
C ALA A 610 22.12 -0.12 29.66
N LEU A 611 21.98 -0.82 30.81
CA LEU A 611 20.71 -0.96 31.52
C LEU A 611 20.12 0.41 31.90
N ASP A 612 20.93 1.28 32.49
CA ASP A 612 20.47 2.60 32.91
C ASP A 612 20.08 3.47 31.72
N LYS A 613 20.86 3.42 30.60
CA LYS A 613 20.55 4.12 29.35
C LYS A 613 19.20 3.67 28.78
N VAL A 614 18.95 2.35 28.70
CA VAL A 614 17.70 1.80 28.17
C VAL A 614 16.50 2.12 29.05
N PHE A 615 16.64 1.99 30.35
CA PHE A 615 15.54 2.28 31.29
C PHE A 615 15.16 3.77 31.35
N MET A 616 16.08 4.68 31.07
CA MET A 616 15.78 6.10 30.89
C MET A 616 15.19 6.41 29.53
N HIS A 617 15.52 5.59 28.51
CA HIS A 617 15.10 5.81 27.15
C HIS A 617 13.60 5.53 26.94
N HIS A 618 13.07 4.46 27.56
CA HIS A 618 11.68 4.02 27.35
C HIS A 618 10.69 4.68 28.31
N PRO A 619 9.78 5.57 27.84
CA PRO A 619 8.87 6.33 28.69
C PRO A 619 7.97 5.47 29.56
N ILE A 620 7.55 4.27 29.08
CA ILE A 620 6.69 3.36 29.84
C ILE A 620 7.35 2.90 31.16
N LEU A 621 8.67 2.72 31.18
CA LEU A 621 9.42 2.35 32.39
C LEU A 621 9.52 3.52 33.40
N LEU A 622 9.19 4.73 32.96
CA LEU A 622 9.14 5.96 33.75
C LEU A 622 7.67 6.43 33.89
N THR A 623 6.72 5.50 33.92
CA THR A 623 5.29 5.79 33.98
C THR A 623 4.70 5.34 35.31
N SER A 624 3.98 6.24 35.96
CA SER A 624 3.15 5.96 37.14
C SER A 624 1.70 5.75 36.76
N PHE A 625 1.03 4.87 37.48
CA PHE A 625 -0.38 4.53 37.30
C PHE A 625 -1.18 4.97 38.55
N GLY A 626 -2.39 5.46 38.31
CA GLY A 626 -3.24 5.92 39.40
C GLY A 626 -4.62 6.36 38.91
N ARG A 627 -5.34 7.11 39.73
CA ARG A 627 -6.62 7.71 39.35
C ARG A 627 -6.46 9.22 39.17
N ASN A 628 -7.17 9.77 38.19
CA ASN A 628 -7.31 11.21 38.00
C ASN A 628 -8.37 11.79 38.96
N ASP A 629 -8.59 13.10 38.86
CA ASP A 629 -9.56 13.83 39.71
C ASP A 629 -11.00 13.34 39.50
N ASP A 630 -11.33 12.78 38.33
CA ASP A 630 -12.64 12.18 38.05
C ASP A 630 -12.76 10.72 38.54
N GLY A 631 -11.74 10.19 39.22
CA GLY A 631 -11.70 8.84 39.74
C GLY A 631 -11.39 7.77 38.66
N ARG A 632 -11.10 8.14 37.41
CA ARG A 632 -10.74 7.22 36.33
C ARG A 632 -9.29 6.84 36.42
N PHE A 633 -8.96 5.60 36.06
CA PHE A 633 -7.57 5.18 35.94
C PHE A 633 -6.86 5.96 34.82
N CYS A 634 -5.66 6.40 35.13
CA CYS A 634 -4.78 7.10 34.18
C CYS A 634 -3.32 6.71 34.40
N GLN A 635 -2.50 7.02 33.40
CA GLN A 635 -1.05 6.88 33.45
C GLN A 635 -0.37 8.23 33.21
N ARG A 636 0.80 8.44 33.87
CA ARG A 636 1.54 9.71 33.85
C ARG A 636 3.01 9.45 33.66
N TYR A 637 3.67 10.22 32.80
CA TYR A 637 5.12 10.22 32.73
C TYR A 637 5.73 10.84 34.01
N ASP A 638 6.58 10.08 34.66
CA ASP A 638 7.22 10.48 35.93
C ASP A 638 8.69 10.02 35.95
N PRO A 639 9.62 10.85 35.46
CA PRO A 639 11.04 10.50 35.42
C PRO A 639 11.68 10.32 36.82
N SER A 640 11.00 10.74 37.91
CA SER A 640 11.47 10.52 39.30
C SER A 640 11.44 9.05 39.73
N ILE A 641 10.78 8.17 38.94
CA ILE A 641 10.75 6.70 39.16
C ILE A 641 12.12 6.08 38.89
N PHE A 642 12.95 6.73 38.07
CA PHE A 642 14.26 6.18 37.75
C PHE A 642 15.14 6.02 38.97
N THR A 643 15.74 4.84 39.10
CA THR A 643 16.79 4.56 40.11
C THR A 643 17.94 3.83 39.39
N PRO A 644 19.21 4.18 39.64
CA PRO A 644 20.34 3.51 39.01
C PRO A 644 20.38 2.02 39.30
N THR A 645 20.81 1.23 38.32
CA THR A 645 21.02 -0.22 38.48
C THR A 645 22.09 -0.49 39.52
N LYS A 646 21.81 -1.41 40.43
CA LYS A 646 22.76 -1.81 41.49
C LYS A 646 23.50 -3.09 41.10
N ILE A 647 24.78 -3.11 41.39
CA ILE A 647 25.60 -4.32 41.43
C ILE A 647 25.66 -4.77 42.88
N ILE A 648 25.21 -5.97 43.16
CA ILE A 648 25.05 -6.53 44.51
C ILE A 648 25.91 -7.76 44.63
N GLU A 649 26.83 -7.72 45.62
CA GLU A 649 27.64 -8.87 45.99
C GLU A 649 26.94 -9.62 47.11
N MET A 650 26.74 -10.94 46.93
CA MET A 650 26.12 -11.79 47.96
C MET A 650 26.60 -13.26 47.84
N PRO A 651 26.54 -14.05 48.95
CA PRO A 651 26.76 -15.49 48.90
C PRO A 651 25.81 -16.19 47.93
N GLU A 652 26.29 -17.22 47.25
CA GLU A 652 25.50 -17.99 46.29
C GLU A 652 24.26 -18.65 46.96
N GLU A 653 24.45 -19.14 48.19
CA GLU A 653 23.35 -19.73 48.97
C GLU A 653 22.24 -18.73 49.27
N ASP A 654 22.59 -17.53 49.64
CA ASP A 654 21.62 -16.44 49.88
C ASP A 654 20.95 -16.02 48.60
N PHE A 655 21.67 -15.96 47.48
CA PHE A 655 21.11 -15.63 46.17
C PHE A 655 20.04 -16.67 45.78
N ARG A 656 20.36 -17.96 45.87
CA ARG A 656 19.44 -19.04 45.48
C ARG A 656 18.23 -19.11 46.42
N ASN A 657 18.45 -19.00 47.73
CA ASN A 657 17.35 -19.05 48.71
C ASN A 657 16.37 -17.87 48.61
N ASN A 658 16.83 -16.74 48.17
CA ASN A 658 16.00 -15.53 48.05
C ASN A 658 15.54 -15.22 46.63
N LEU A 659 15.76 -16.08 45.66
CA LEU A 659 15.51 -15.85 44.21
C LEU A 659 14.08 -15.40 43.92
N SER A 660 13.09 -15.87 44.64
CA SER A 660 11.69 -15.51 44.50
C SER A 660 11.33 -14.10 45.03
N THR A 661 12.21 -13.50 45.82
CA THR A 661 11.94 -12.24 46.57
C THR A 661 12.98 -11.12 46.32
N LEU A 662 14.03 -11.39 45.54
CA LEU A 662 15.11 -10.43 45.25
C LEU A 662 14.61 -9.10 44.70
N GLU A 663 13.55 -9.12 43.90
CA GLU A 663 12.93 -7.90 43.32
C GLU A 663 12.17 -7.06 44.35
N GLY A 664 11.82 -7.65 45.53
CA GLY A 664 10.99 -7.00 46.53
C GLY A 664 9.55 -6.77 46.07
N SER A 665 8.82 -5.93 46.81
CA SER A 665 7.39 -5.68 46.58
C SER A 665 7.17 -4.65 45.47
N PHE A 666 6.19 -4.91 44.59
CA PHE A 666 5.71 -3.95 43.59
C PHE A 666 4.49 -3.20 44.11
N SER A 667 4.42 -1.90 43.82
CA SER A 667 3.31 -1.09 44.29
C SER A 667 3.04 0.10 43.38
N MET A 668 1.78 0.25 42.94
CA MET A 668 1.33 1.43 42.20
C MET A 668 1.46 2.70 43.06
N LYS A 669 1.19 2.61 44.36
CA LYS A 669 1.28 3.75 45.31
C LYS A 669 2.73 4.23 45.45
N GLU A 670 3.67 3.29 45.50
CA GLU A 670 5.12 3.58 45.59
C GLU A 670 5.74 3.78 44.22
N LYS A 671 4.93 3.71 43.16
CA LYS A 671 5.34 3.85 41.75
C LYS A 671 6.44 2.85 41.34
N ARG A 672 6.50 1.68 41.95
CA ARG A 672 7.49 0.65 41.71
C ARG A 672 6.87 -0.56 41.05
N LEU A 673 7.07 -0.70 39.74
CA LEU A 673 6.47 -1.75 38.88
C LEU A 673 7.49 -2.47 38.00
N HIS A 674 8.77 -2.18 38.20
CA HIS A 674 9.88 -2.93 37.59
C HIS A 674 11.07 -3.00 38.53
N PHE A 675 11.93 -3.98 38.27
CA PHE A 675 13.20 -4.14 38.97
C PHE A 675 14.29 -4.59 38.00
N ARG A 676 15.52 -4.17 38.28
CA ARG A 676 16.74 -4.68 37.63
C ARG A 676 17.89 -4.70 38.62
N GLY A 677 18.68 -5.77 38.57
CA GLY A 677 19.84 -5.93 39.42
C GLY A 677 20.88 -6.87 38.82
N ILE A 678 22.15 -6.56 39.07
CA ILE A 678 23.26 -7.45 38.72
C ILE A 678 23.79 -8.02 40.02
N TYR A 679 23.86 -9.35 40.12
CA TYR A 679 24.30 -10.05 41.30
C TYR A 679 25.61 -10.74 41.04
N LYS A 680 26.59 -10.51 41.91
CA LYS A 680 27.89 -11.18 41.88
C LYS A 680 27.94 -12.18 43.02
N THR A 681 28.20 -13.45 42.69
CA THR A 681 28.32 -14.56 43.64
C THR A 681 29.62 -15.30 43.41
N SER A 682 29.85 -16.34 44.22
CA SER A 682 30.99 -17.24 44.04
C SER A 682 30.93 -18.11 42.78
N GLU A 683 29.72 -18.32 42.22
CA GLU A 683 29.48 -19.19 41.04
C GLU A 683 29.28 -18.38 39.72
N GLY A 684 29.29 -17.06 39.79
CA GLY A 684 29.19 -16.23 38.63
C GLY A 684 28.44 -14.92 38.83
N VAL A 685 28.16 -14.27 37.72
CA VAL A 685 27.40 -13.01 37.68
C VAL A 685 26.02 -13.28 37.06
N TYR A 686 25.00 -12.75 37.69
CA TYR A 686 23.61 -12.91 37.25
C TYR A 686 22.95 -11.58 37.00
N LEU A 687 22.14 -11.51 35.92
CA LEU A 687 21.27 -10.38 35.62
C LEU A 687 19.81 -10.76 35.88
N LEU A 688 19.13 -10.03 36.77
CA LEU A 688 17.72 -10.19 37.04
C LEU A 688 16.96 -8.98 36.54
N LEU A 689 16.00 -9.21 35.63
CA LEU A 689 15.03 -8.21 35.16
C LEU A 689 13.61 -8.66 35.55
N VAL A 690 12.85 -7.78 36.14
CA VAL A 690 11.44 -8.06 36.50
C VAL A 690 10.57 -6.89 36.09
N PHE A 691 9.47 -7.18 35.37
CA PHE A 691 8.51 -6.18 34.93
C PHE A 691 7.10 -6.61 35.35
N HIS A 692 6.28 -5.66 35.77
CA HIS A 692 4.86 -5.89 35.95
C HIS A 692 4.15 -5.86 34.59
N HIS A 693 3.22 -6.78 34.32
CA HIS A 693 2.46 -6.83 33.07
C HIS A 693 1.67 -5.57 32.72
N ILE A 694 1.40 -4.68 33.67
CA ILE A 694 0.80 -3.37 33.40
C ILE A 694 1.71 -2.48 32.53
N LEU A 695 3.02 -2.68 32.58
CA LEU A 695 4.01 -1.92 31.79
C LEU A 695 4.17 -2.50 30.40
N LEU A 696 4.39 -3.81 30.29
CA LEU A 696 4.90 -4.45 29.09
C LEU A 696 4.12 -5.74 28.75
N ASP A 697 3.92 -5.93 27.45
CA ASP A 697 3.64 -7.23 26.85
C ASP A 697 4.94 -7.96 26.50
N GLY A 698 4.83 -9.20 25.97
CA GLY A 698 6.00 -9.98 25.60
C GLY A 698 6.90 -9.32 24.56
N MET A 699 6.30 -8.63 23.57
CA MET A 699 7.04 -7.90 22.53
C MET A 699 7.74 -6.66 23.11
N GLY A 700 7.10 -5.98 24.06
CA GLY A 700 7.73 -4.87 24.79
C GLY A 700 8.94 -5.32 25.58
N VAL A 701 8.88 -6.51 26.21
CA VAL A 701 10.02 -7.11 26.91
C VAL A 701 11.15 -7.44 25.93
N LYS A 702 10.85 -8.07 24.80
CA LYS A 702 11.84 -8.38 23.76
C LYS A 702 12.53 -7.13 23.23
N LEU A 703 11.78 -6.05 23.01
CA LEU A 703 12.33 -4.75 22.60
C LEU A 703 13.31 -4.18 23.64
N ILE A 704 12.95 -4.21 24.92
CA ILE A 704 13.82 -3.76 26.01
C ILE A 704 15.12 -4.58 26.03
N VAL A 705 15.03 -5.91 25.96
CA VAL A 705 16.18 -6.81 25.95
C VAL A 705 17.10 -6.52 24.76
N ASN A 706 16.55 -6.40 23.55
CA ASN A 706 17.32 -6.08 22.35
C ASN A 706 18.03 -4.70 22.46
N ASN A 707 17.36 -3.71 23.04
CA ASN A 707 17.95 -2.39 23.25
C ASN A 707 19.05 -2.40 24.29
N ILE A 708 18.98 -3.27 25.32
CA ILE A 708 20.07 -3.48 26.28
C ILE A 708 21.31 -4.03 25.56
N LEU A 709 21.14 -5.04 24.69
CA LEU A 709 22.22 -5.59 23.88
C LEU A 709 22.84 -4.56 22.95
N LYS A 710 22.00 -3.80 22.24
CA LYS A 710 22.47 -2.73 21.36
C LYS A 710 23.27 -1.69 22.12
N ALA A 711 22.76 -1.23 23.26
CA ALA A 711 23.42 -0.23 24.10
C ALA A 711 24.72 -0.74 24.74
N TYR A 712 24.83 -2.07 25.00
CA TYR A 712 26.06 -2.70 25.46
C TYR A 712 27.10 -2.85 24.34
N SER A 713 26.68 -3.24 23.11
CA SER A 713 27.56 -3.59 22.01
C SER A 713 28.00 -2.37 21.19
N SER A 714 27.27 -1.29 21.18
CA SER A 714 27.54 -0.08 20.38
C SER A 714 27.19 1.21 21.12
N ASP A 715 27.85 2.31 20.73
CA ASP A 715 27.51 3.65 21.20
C ASP A 715 26.45 4.36 20.36
N GLU A 716 25.86 3.66 19.35
CA GLU A 716 24.81 4.19 18.52
C GLU A 716 23.59 4.63 19.35
N PRO A 717 22.91 5.71 18.96
CA PRO A 717 21.69 6.12 19.62
C PRO A 717 20.60 5.07 19.44
N LEU A 718 19.82 4.86 20.49
CA LEU A 718 18.60 4.04 20.41
C LEU A 718 17.53 4.79 19.60
N LYS A 719 16.75 4.05 18.81
CA LYS A 719 15.60 4.63 18.11
C LYS A 719 14.61 5.20 19.14
N ARG A 720 14.08 6.40 18.86
CA ARG A 720 13.16 7.10 19.78
C ARG A 720 11.90 6.26 20.04
N ASP A 721 11.49 6.25 21.30
CA ASP A 721 10.25 5.60 21.75
C ASP A 721 9.14 6.66 21.82
N TYR A 722 8.08 6.47 21.03
CA TYR A 722 6.94 7.36 20.87
C TYR A 722 5.70 6.93 21.68
N TYR A 723 5.87 6.23 22.80
CA TYR A 723 4.78 5.65 23.58
C TYR A 723 3.67 6.65 23.90
N TYR A 724 4.01 7.86 24.36
CA TYR A 724 3.03 8.89 24.72
C TYR A 724 2.35 9.54 23.52
N TYR A 725 3.06 9.69 22.40
CA TYR A 725 2.46 10.12 21.14
C TYR A 725 1.40 9.13 20.66
N ILE A 726 1.63 7.83 20.76
CA ILE A 726 0.67 6.77 20.41
C ILE A 726 -0.58 6.92 21.25
N LEU A 727 -0.46 7.08 22.57
CA LEU A 727 -1.59 7.25 23.47
C LEU A 727 -2.43 8.49 23.16
N ASP A 728 -1.78 9.60 22.82
CA ASP A 728 -2.46 10.86 22.46
C ASP A 728 -3.24 10.72 21.16
N LYS A 729 -2.71 10.02 20.17
CA LYS A 729 -3.39 9.72 18.91
C LYS A 729 -4.57 8.79 19.08
N GLU A 730 -4.45 7.70 19.83
CA GLU A 730 -5.56 6.79 20.12
C GLU A 730 -6.71 7.49 20.90
N SER A 731 -6.39 8.49 21.72
CA SER A 731 -7.41 9.25 22.43
C SER A 731 -8.20 10.21 21.54
N SER A 732 -7.64 10.61 20.40
CA SER A 732 -8.22 11.55 19.43
C SER A 732 -8.96 10.87 18.26
N GLU A 733 -9.12 9.55 18.28
CA GLU A 733 -9.81 8.80 17.22
C GLU A 733 -11.26 9.24 17.01
N SER A 734 -11.69 9.14 15.74
CA SER A 734 -12.92 9.76 15.28
C SER A 734 -14.16 9.18 15.98
N GLU A 735 -15.15 10.02 16.27
CA GLU A 735 -16.47 9.61 16.77
C GLU A 735 -17.18 8.66 15.78
N GLU A 736 -16.80 8.67 14.51
CA GLU A 736 -17.31 7.77 13.48
C GLU A 736 -16.87 6.33 13.71
N MET A 737 -15.57 6.08 13.96
CA MET A 737 -15.06 4.75 14.32
C MET A 737 -15.72 4.19 15.57
N LYS A 738 -15.93 5.03 16.59
CA LYS A 738 -16.63 4.64 17.82
C LYS A 738 -18.09 4.28 17.54
N ALA A 739 -18.76 5.03 16.66
CA ALA A 739 -20.13 4.75 16.26
C ALA A 739 -20.25 3.45 15.46
N GLU A 740 -19.30 3.17 14.55
CA GLU A 740 -19.24 1.93 13.79
C GLU A 740 -19.01 0.73 14.71
N ALA A 741 -18.04 0.82 15.64
CA ALA A 741 -17.78 -0.23 16.63
C ALA A 741 -19.00 -0.48 17.50
N ALA A 742 -19.70 0.56 17.96
CA ALA A 742 -20.93 0.44 18.74
C ALA A 742 -22.07 -0.20 17.95
N CYS A 743 -22.19 0.10 16.65
CA CYS A 743 -23.20 -0.49 15.76
C CYS A 743 -22.97 -1.99 15.58
N GLU A 744 -21.73 -2.42 15.36
CA GLU A 744 -21.38 -3.84 15.20
C GLU A 744 -21.59 -4.61 16.53
N LEU A 745 -21.22 -4.02 17.67
CA LEU A 745 -21.51 -4.61 18.99
C LEU A 745 -23.02 -4.74 19.23
N ALA A 746 -23.82 -3.74 18.85
CA ALA A 746 -25.27 -3.80 18.95
C ALA A 746 -25.86 -4.89 18.05
N ARG A 747 -25.32 -5.08 16.84
CA ARG A 747 -25.70 -6.17 15.91
C ARG A 747 -25.43 -7.53 16.52
N ILE A 748 -24.28 -7.70 17.16
CA ILE A 748 -23.89 -8.93 17.83
C ILE A 748 -24.83 -9.19 19.03
N ASN A 749 -25.05 -8.18 19.87
CA ASN A 749 -25.89 -8.30 21.06
C ASN A 749 -27.38 -8.55 20.73
N ALA A 750 -27.89 -8.02 19.64
CA ALA A 750 -29.28 -8.22 19.19
C ALA A 750 -29.59 -9.69 18.86
N ASN A 751 -28.57 -10.49 18.54
CA ASN A 751 -28.73 -11.92 18.28
C ASN A 751 -28.78 -12.78 19.55
N GLY A 752 -28.84 -12.17 20.75
CA GLY A 752 -28.98 -12.88 22.03
C GLY A 752 -27.79 -13.78 22.34
N ILE A 753 -26.60 -13.41 21.90
CA ILE A 753 -25.37 -14.18 22.10
C ILE A 753 -24.94 -14.01 23.56
N SER A 754 -25.25 -14.99 24.41
CA SER A 754 -24.72 -15.11 25.77
C SER A 754 -23.62 -16.15 25.79
N GLY A 755 -22.38 -15.79 26.13
CA GLY A 755 -21.32 -16.66 25.83
C GLY A 755 -20.18 -16.80 26.80
N THR A 756 -20.47 -17.04 28.04
CA THR A 756 -19.44 -17.49 28.98
C THR A 756 -19.62 -18.99 29.27
N LEU A 757 -18.56 -19.67 29.70
CA LEU A 757 -18.70 -21.01 30.25
C LEU A 757 -19.45 -20.86 31.58
N ASP A 758 -20.66 -21.43 31.68
CA ASP A 758 -21.46 -21.28 32.89
C ASP A 758 -20.78 -21.97 34.06
N PRO A 759 -20.58 -21.29 35.21
CA PRO A 759 -20.03 -21.92 36.38
C PRO A 759 -20.97 -23.04 36.90
N ASP A 760 -20.41 -24.15 37.36
CA ASP A 760 -21.16 -25.25 38.00
C ASP A 760 -20.82 -25.39 39.51
N LEU A 761 -19.97 -24.51 40.00
CA LEU A 761 -19.56 -24.40 41.41
C LEU A 761 -19.75 -22.96 41.93
N PRO A 762 -19.96 -22.79 43.25
CA PRO A 762 -20.35 -21.49 43.82
C PRO A 762 -19.22 -20.43 43.92
N GLY A 763 -17.91 -20.75 43.62
CA GLY A 763 -16.79 -19.84 43.82
C GLY A 763 -16.65 -19.17 45.20
N PRO A 764 -15.59 -18.49 45.50
CA PRO A 764 -14.31 -18.37 44.80
C PRO A 764 -13.22 -19.26 45.45
N ASP A 765 -12.90 -20.40 44.89
CA ASP A 765 -11.63 -21.06 45.19
C ASP A 765 -10.62 -20.63 44.13
N THR A 766 -9.49 -20.07 44.55
CA THR A 766 -8.54 -19.40 43.73
C THR A 766 -7.50 -20.31 43.08
N CYS A 767 -7.60 -21.64 43.32
CA CYS A 767 -6.65 -22.59 42.72
C CYS A 767 -6.92 -22.80 41.23
N PRO A 768 -5.93 -22.64 40.33
CA PRO A 768 -6.09 -22.95 38.92
C PRO A 768 -6.18 -24.47 38.69
N GLY A 769 -7.12 -24.88 37.87
CA GLY A 769 -7.11 -26.20 37.22
C GLY A 769 -6.45 -26.09 35.84
N ILE A 770 -5.68 -27.10 35.49
CA ILE A 770 -4.96 -27.11 34.21
C ILE A 770 -5.27 -28.42 33.48
N ARG A 771 -5.53 -28.34 32.20
CA ARG A 771 -5.58 -29.45 31.26
C ARG A 771 -4.59 -29.16 30.13
N VAL A 772 -3.72 -30.11 29.83
CA VAL A 772 -2.69 -29.98 28.79
C VAL A 772 -2.98 -30.98 27.69
N ASN A 773 -3.03 -30.54 26.47
CA ASN A 773 -3.09 -31.37 25.28
C ASN A 773 -1.85 -31.06 24.41
N THR A 774 -1.43 -32.06 23.64
CA THR A 774 -0.44 -31.85 22.59
C THR A 774 -1.16 -31.79 21.24
N LEU A 775 -0.97 -30.71 20.53
CA LEU A 775 -1.53 -30.49 19.19
C LEU A 775 -0.43 -30.62 18.14
N LYS A 776 -0.77 -31.22 17.01
CA LYS A 776 0.12 -31.21 15.82
C LYS A 776 -0.05 -29.92 15.08
N ARG A 777 1.07 -29.38 14.65
CA ARG A 777 1.09 -28.19 13.80
C ARG A 777 0.61 -28.54 12.39
N ASN A 778 -0.27 -27.73 11.84
CA ASN A 778 -0.63 -27.76 10.43
C ASN A 778 -0.54 -26.34 9.86
N ASP A 779 -0.12 -26.23 8.59
CA ASP A 779 -0.08 -24.95 7.89
C ASP A 779 -1.49 -24.37 7.74
N GLY A 780 -1.65 -23.10 8.07
CA GLY A 780 -2.94 -22.38 8.01
C GLY A 780 -3.73 -22.35 9.34
N GLU A 781 -3.33 -23.06 10.39
CA GLU A 781 -3.93 -22.97 11.71
C GLU A 781 -3.31 -21.80 12.49
N GLY A 782 -4.11 -20.81 12.83
CA GLY A 782 -3.68 -19.64 13.59
C GLY A 782 -4.65 -19.29 14.73
N ASN A 783 -4.46 -18.14 15.32
CA ASN A 783 -5.23 -17.67 16.47
C ASN A 783 -6.75 -17.75 16.25
N ILE A 784 -7.24 -17.36 15.08
CA ILE A 784 -8.68 -17.39 14.74
C ILE A 784 -9.22 -18.82 14.69
N PHE A 785 -8.47 -19.77 14.11
CA PHE A 785 -8.85 -21.17 14.05
C PHE A 785 -9.10 -21.76 15.46
N TYR A 786 -8.16 -21.56 16.39
CA TYR A 786 -8.30 -22.05 17.77
C TYR A 786 -9.33 -21.27 18.58
N SER A 787 -9.57 -20.01 18.26
CA SER A 787 -10.65 -19.21 18.84
C SER A 787 -12.01 -19.76 18.42
N VAL A 788 -12.18 -20.11 17.15
CA VAL A 788 -13.40 -20.76 16.63
C VAL A 788 -13.61 -22.12 17.27
N ALA A 789 -12.56 -22.96 17.38
CA ALA A 789 -12.65 -24.25 18.06
C ALA A 789 -13.05 -24.10 19.54
N SER A 790 -12.52 -23.08 20.21
CA SER A 790 -12.87 -22.76 21.60
C SER A 790 -14.33 -22.30 21.74
N LEU A 791 -14.82 -21.49 20.83
CA LEU A 791 -16.20 -21.02 20.78
C LEU A 791 -17.19 -22.17 20.58
N MET A 792 -16.90 -23.08 19.66
CA MET A 792 -17.71 -24.29 19.43
C MET A 792 -17.72 -25.19 20.68
N ALA A 793 -16.56 -25.40 21.30
CA ALA A 793 -16.44 -26.19 22.52
C ALA A 793 -17.23 -25.56 23.68
N LEU A 794 -17.15 -24.26 23.85
CA LEU A 794 -17.89 -23.51 24.85
C LEU A 794 -19.40 -23.67 24.67
N ALA A 795 -19.90 -23.42 23.47
CA ALA A 795 -21.31 -23.57 23.16
C ALA A 795 -21.82 -25.01 23.39
N LYS A 796 -21.07 -26.03 22.95
CA LYS A 796 -21.42 -27.45 23.18
C LYS A 796 -21.36 -27.86 24.66
N THR A 797 -20.40 -27.31 25.40
CA THR A 797 -20.27 -27.62 26.85
C THR A 797 -21.45 -27.04 27.62
N ASN A 798 -21.94 -25.87 27.26
CA ASN A 798 -23.10 -25.24 27.87
C ASN A 798 -24.44 -25.74 27.32
N ASN A 799 -24.48 -26.61 26.31
CA ASN A 799 -25.67 -26.96 25.51
C ASN A 799 -26.34 -25.71 24.91
N ALA A 800 -25.54 -24.70 24.54
CA ALA A 800 -25.98 -23.48 23.91
C ALA A 800 -25.78 -23.55 22.40
N GLN A 801 -26.45 -22.63 21.68
CA GLN A 801 -26.32 -22.49 20.22
C GLN A 801 -25.31 -21.38 19.83
N SER A 802 -24.93 -20.53 20.76
CA SER A 802 -24.07 -19.39 20.56
C SER A 802 -22.95 -19.32 21.58
N GLY A 803 -21.89 -18.61 21.28
CA GLY A 803 -20.79 -18.37 22.20
C GLY A 803 -20.02 -17.10 21.88
N VAL A 804 -19.26 -16.63 22.85
CA VAL A 804 -18.31 -15.53 22.74
C VAL A 804 -16.96 -16.01 23.24
N VAL A 805 -15.92 -15.77 22.46
CA VAL A 805 -14.53 -15.94 22.89
C VAL A 805 -13.75 -14.69 22.56
N TYR A 806 -12.71 -14.40 23.31
CA TYR A 806 -11.81 -13.30 23.02
C TYR A 806 -10.47 -13.84 22.56
N PHE A 807 -10.01 -13.41 21.41
CA PHE A 807 -8.67 -13.72 20.93
C PHE A 807 -7.66 -12.63 21.28
N GLY A 808 -6.45 -13.03 21.62
CA GLY A 808 -5.36 -12.10 21.85
C GLY A 808 -4.84 -11.55 20.53
N TYR A 809 -4.89 -10.23 20.36
CA TYR A 809 -4.27 -9.49 19.26
C TYR A 809 -3.09 -8.68 19.79
N HIS A 810 -1.94 -8.75 19.15
CA HIS A 810 -0.72 -8.11 19.65
C HIS A 810 -0.80 -6.57 19.71
N GLY A 811 -1.76 -5.95 19.01
CA GLY A 811 -2.01 -4.51 19.05
C GLY A 811 -0.91 -3.63 18.45
N ARG A 812 0.11 -4.24 17.81
CA ARG A 812 1.25 -3.53 17.23
C ARG A 812 1.06 -3.36 15.73
N ASP A 813 0.10 -2.52 15.39
CA ASP A 813 -0.43 -2.28 14.05
C ASP A 813 0.19 -1.05 13.37
N SER A 814 1.23 -0.46 13.95
CA SER A 814 1.96 0.66 13.36
C SER A 814 3.45 0.58 13.67
N VAL A 815 4.25 1.28 12.88
CA VAL A 815 5.71 1.38 13.10
C VAL A 815 6.01 1.98 14.47
N PHE A 816 5.25 2.96 14.90
CA PHE A 816 5.43 3.59 16.22
C PHE A 816 5.21 2.58 17.35
N LYS A 817 4.14 1.77 17.27
CA LYS A 817 3.85 0.72 18.27
C LYS A 817 4.90 -0.39 18.24
N ASN A 818 5.43 -0.74 17.06
CA ASN A 818 6.49 -1.76 16.93
C ASN A 818 7.84 -1.28 17.48
N SER A 819 8.13 0.02 17.44
CA SER A 819 9.38 0.60 17.96
C SER A 819 9.26 1.12 19.39
N SER A 820 8.08 1.10 19.99
CA SER A 820 7.83 1.59 21.35
C SER A 820 7.62 0.44 22.33
N ALA A 821 8.21 0.53 23.51
CA ALA A 821 7.93 -0.38 24.61
C ALA A 821 6.53 -0.05 25.21
N GLY A 822 5.73 -1.08 25.49
CA GLY A 822 4.38 -0.92 26.07
C GLY A 822 3.60 -2.22 26.08
N GLY A 823 2.41 -2.16 26.68
CA GLY A 823 1.46 -3.28 26.74
C GLY A 823 0.34 -3.11 25.72
N PHE A 824 0.63 -3.30 24.44
CA PHE A 824 -0.32 -3.04 23.34
C PHE A 824 -1.30 -4.18 23.05
N VAL A 825 -1.15 -5.33 23.70
CA VAL A 825 -2.07 -6.48 23.52
C VAL A 825 -3.52 -6.07 23.76
N ARG A 826 -4.39 -6.50 22.83
CA ARG A 826 -5.84 -6.34 22.89
C ARG A 826 -6.52 -7.73 22.94
N TYR A 827 -7.65 -7.78 23.60
CA TYR A 827 -8.54 -8.95 23.61
C TYR A 827 -9.80 -8.56 22.85
N LEU A 828 -9.97 -9.14 21.67
CA LEU A 828 -11.02 -8.80 20.72
C LEU A 828 -12.03 -9.95 20.59
N PRO A 829 -13.34 -9.66 20.50
CA PRO A 829 -14.36 -10.70 20.52
C PRO A 829 -14.52 -11.40 19.17
N ILE A 830 -14.88 -12.70 19.22
CA ILE A 830 -15.53 -13.45 18.16
C ILE A 830 -16.83 -13.97 18.74
N CYS A 831 -17.95 -13.62 18.13
CA CYS A 831 -19.29 -13.91 18.64
C CYS A 831 -20.13 -14.53 17.55
N MET A 832 -20.56 -15.78 17.69
CA MET A 832 -21.32 -16.47 16.65
C MET A 832 -22.33 -17.45 17.22
N ASN A 833 -23.40 -17.67 16.45
CA ASN A 833 -24.33 -18.79 16.65
C ASN A 833 -23.92 -19.94 15.73
N ILE A 834 -23.63 -21.11 16.29
CA ILE A 834 -23.14 -22.28 15.53
C ILE A 834 -24.13 -22.79 14.49
N ASN A 835 -25.43 -22.50 14.63
CA ASN A 835 -26.46 -23.00 13.71
C ASN A 835 -26.73 -22.06 12.51
N ASP A 836 -26.13 -20.88 12.50
CA ASP A 836 -26.35 -19.89 11.41
C ASP A 836 -25.50 -20.21 10.16
N TYR A 837 -24.62 -21.19 10.24
CA TYR A 837 -23.67 -21.53 9.17
C TYR A 837 -23.80 -23.00 8.77
N SER A 838 -23.76 -23.23 7.46
CA SER A 838 -23.98 -24.55 6.87
C SER A 838 -22.69 -25.38 6.71
N SER A 839 -21.54 -24.73 6.76
CA SER A 839 -20.22 -25.37 6.60
C SER A 839 -19.13 -24.76 7.51
N PRO A 840 -18.06 -25.52 7.83
CA PRO A 840 -16.89 -24.96 8.53
C PRO A 840 -16.27 -23.77 7.82
N ALA A 841 -16.26 -23.75 6.49
CA ALA A 841 -15.71 -22.64 5.70
C ALA A 841 -16.47 -21.34 5.94
N GLU A 842 -17.80 -21.35 5.87
CA GLU A 842 -18.65 -20.19 6.17
C GLU A 842 -18.44 -19.69 7.59
N PHE A 843 -18.31 -20.62 8.53
CA PHE A 843 -18.05 -20.29 9.94
C PHE A 843 -16.71 -19.59 10.13
N MET A 844 -15.65 -20.09 9.47
CA MET A 844 -14.31 -19.50 9.50
C MET A 844 -14.27 -18.14 8.80
N ASP A 845 -15.01 -17.98 7.70
CA ASP A 845 -15.05 -16.69 6.95
C ASP A 845 -15.72 -15.58 7.78
N GLU A 846 -16.81 -15.90 8.49
CA GLU A 846 -17.42 -14.93 9.40
C GLU A 846 -16.50 -14.60 10.57
N ALA A 847 -15.80 -15.57 11.14
CA ALA A 847 -14.81 -15.33 12.19
C ALA A 847 -13.66 -14.42 11.71
N ARG A 848 -13.18 -14.64 10.49
CA ARG A 848 -12.16 -13.77 9.85
C ARG A 848 -12.71 -12.36 9.62
N ARG A 849 -13.95 -12.23 9.14
CA ARG A 849 -14.60 -10.93 8.95
C ARG A 849 -14.72 -10.17 10.27
N GLN A 850 -15.21 -10.80 11.34
CA GLN A 850 -15.32 -10.17 12.66
C GLN A 850 -13.96 -9.79 13.22
N SER A 851 -12.97 -10.68 13.12
CA SER A 851 -11.63 -10.39 13.61
C SER A 851 -11.00 -9.22 12.87
N ALA A 852 -11.12 -9.14 11.55
CA ALA A 852 -10.61 -8.02 10.75
C ALA A 852 -11.29 -6.70 11.14
N PHE A 853 -12.62 -6.70 11.33
CA PHE A 853 -13.36 -5.54 11.78
C PHE A 853 -12.88 -5.06 13.16
N PHE A 854 -12.81 -5.96 14.16
CA PHE A 854 -12.41 -5.59 15.51
C PHE A 854 -10.91 -5.23 15.61
N ILE A 855 -10.05 -5.78 14.77
CA ILE A 855 -8.65 -5.35 14.68
C ILE A 855 -8.56 -3.90 14.19
N SER A 856 -9.28 -3.55 13.12
CA SER A 856 -9.27 -2.18 12.58
C SER A 856 -9.87 -1.13 13.54
N HIS A 857 -10.72 -1.55 14.49
CA HIS A 857 -11.35 -0.70 15.50
C HIS A 857 -10.81 -0.96 16.93
N SER A 858 -9.62 -1.58 17.05
CA SER A 858 -9.11 -2.10 18.31
C SER A 858 -8.89 -1.05 19.40
N SER A 859 -8.54 0.18 19.02
CA SER A 859 -8.38 1.32 19.93
C SER A 859 -9.68 1.77 20.60
N CYS A 860 -10.84 1.54 19.98
CA CYS A 860 -12.15 1.82 20.59
C CYS A 860 -12.43 0.98 21.85
N PHE A 861 -11.67 -0.10 22.08
CA PHE A 861 -11.89 -1.05 23.18
C PHE A 861 -10.94 -0.90 24.37
N ASN A 862 -10.31 0.24 24.55
CA ASN A 862 -9.34 0.47 25.63
C ASN A 862 -9.93 0.36 27.07
N ASN A 863 -11.25 0.52 27.25
CA ASN A 863 -11.90 0.55 28.56
C ASN A 863 -12.38 -0.82 29.08
N GLY A 864 -11.94 -1.93 28.52
CA GLY A 864 -12.33 -3.28 28.96
C GLY A 864 -12.81 -4.18 27.82
N PHE A 865 -13.61 -5.20 28.14
CA PHE A 865 -14.17 -6.09 27.14
C PHE A 865 -15.29 -5.42 26.34
N ALA A 866 -15.32 -5.68 25.04
CA ALA A 866 -16.28 -5.10 24.11
C ALA A 866 -17.75 -5.49 24.39
N ILE A 867 -17.97 -6.60 25.08
CA ILE A 867 -19.28 -7.14 25.42
C ILE A 867 -19.40 -7.15 26.95
N ASP A 868 -20.56 -6.79 27.49
CA ASP A 868 -20.81 -6.71 28.92
C ASP A 868 -20.90 -8.15 29.54
N THR A 869 -19.74 -8.80 29.59
CA THR A 869 -19.57 -10.12 30.18
C THR A 869 -18.77 -10.02 31.48
N PRO A 870 -19.11 -10.74 32.54
CA PRO A 870 -18.31 -10.78 33.75
C PRO A 870 -16.89 -11.26 33.45
N ILE A 871 -15.87 -10.53 33.89
CA ILE A 871 -14.45 -10.87 33.66
C ILE A 871 -14.14 -12.32 34.11
N VAL A 872 -14.74 -12.75 35.18
CA VAL A 872 -14.54 -14.10 35.80
C VAL A 872 -14.85 -15.25 34.84
N ASN A 873 -15.76 -15.06 33.90
CA ASN A 873 -16.25 -16.11 33.01
C ASN A 873 -15.85 -15.92 31.56
N THR A 874 -14.97 -14.96 31.28
CA THR A 874 -14.58 -14.63 29.92
C THR A 874 -13.51 -15.59 29.40
N MET A 875 -13.81 -16.32 28.32
CA MET A 875 -12.85 -17.20 27.66
C MET A 875 -11.89 -16.39 26.80
N ILE A 876 -10.59 -16.48 27.11
CA ILE A 876 -9.52 -15.86 26.34
C ILE A 876 -8.70 -16.95 25.62
N VAL A 877 -8.50 -16.77 24.33
CA VAL A 877 -7.62 -17.64 23.54
C VAL A 877 -6.31 -16.89 23.26
N LEU A 878 -5.21 -17.41 23.76
CA LEU A 878 -3.88 -16.85 23.62
C LEU A 878 -3.05 -17.76 22.72
N TYR A 879 -2.77 -17.29 21.53
CA TYR A 879 -1.85 -17.92 20.61
C TYR A 879 -0.50 -17.23 20.77
N GLN A 880 0.41 -17.87 21.49
CA GLN A 880 1.74 -17.33 21.78
C GLN A 880 2.77 -18.08 20.93
N LYS A 881 3.49 -17.34 20.09
CA LYS A 881 4.71 -17.86 19.48
C LYS A 881 5.85 -17.67 20.47
N ASP A 882 6.81 -18.57 20.44
CA ASP A 882 8.01 -18.43 21.29
C ASP A 882 8.64 -17.05 21.05
N ILE A 883 8.74 -16.26 22.10
CA ILE A 883 9.19 -14.88 22.03
C ILE A 883 10.72 -14.80 21.83
N GLY A 884 11.44 -15.94 21.90
CA GLY A 884 12.87 -16.05 21.58
C GLY A 884 13.75 -15.06 22.35
N THR A 885 13.39 -14.75 23.61
CA THR A 885 14.21 -13.83 24.44
C THR A 885 15.61 -14.39 24.72
N ASN A 886 15.79 -15.70 24.61
CA ASN A 886 17.06 -16.36 24.83
C ASN A 886 18.04 -16.17 23.67
N ASP A 887 17.57 -16.14 22.42
CA ASP A 887 18.44 -15.99 21.24
C ASP A 887 19.11 -14.62 21.20
N SER A 888 18.45 -13.59 21.71
CA SER A 888 18.96 -12.21 21.70
C SER A 888 20.14 -12.01 22.67
N PHE A 889 20.20 -12.74 23.77
CA PHE A 889 21.27 -12.62 24.78
C PHE A 889 22.41 -13.66 24.63
N CYS A 890 22.39 -14.49 23.57
CA CYS A 890 23.39 -15.58 23.38
C CYS A 890 24.85 -15.13 23.52
N ASP A 891 25.14 -13.89 23.14
CA ASP A 891 26.52 -13.37 23.22
C ASP A 891 26.94 -12.97 24.64
N LEU A 892 26.01 -12.68 25.54
CA LEU A 892 26.27 -12.21 26.90
C LEU A 892 25.99 -13.28 27.98
N ILE A 893 25.23 -14.30 27.70
CA ILE A 893 24.79 -15.27 28.69
C ILE A 893 25.39 -16.66 28.45
N THR A 894 25.55 -17.40 29.53
CA THR A 894 25.86 -18.85 29.49
C THR A 894 24.58 -19.67 29.64
N GLU A 895 23.59 -19.15 30.37
CA GLU A 895 22.36 -19.86 30.69
C GLU A 895 21.23 -18.89 30.99
N SER A 896 20.03 -19.21 30.51
CA SER A 896 18.76 -18.63 30.95
C SER A 896 18.18 -19.54 32.04
N ILE A 897 17.98 -18.98 33.22
CA ILE A 897 17.51 -19.72 34.37
C ILE A 897 16.01 -19.54 34.51
N GLU A 898 15.27 -20.65 34.45
CA GLU A 898 13.83 -20.62 34.68
C GLU A 898 13.54 -20.29 36.17
N VAL A 899 12.93 -19.16 36.41
CA VAL A 899 12.47 -18.77 37.75
C VAL A 899 11.07 -19.35 37.93
N PRO A 900 10.83 -20.23 38.88
CA PRO A 900 9.51 -20.76 39.14
C PRO A 900 8.52 -19.60 39.38
N THR A 901 7.57 -19.42 38.50
CA THR A 901 6.42 -18.50 38.72
C THR A 901 5.41 -19.26 39.57
N ASP A 902 5.09 -18.68 40.72
CA ASP A 902 4.00 -19.22 41.54
C ASP A 902 2.67 -19.03 40.82
N MET A 903 2.21 -20.06 40.13
CA MET A 903 0.94 -20.12 39.42
C MET A 903 -0.27 -20.28 40.33
N SER A 904 -0.07 -20.30 41.66
CA SER A 904 -1.13 -20.49 42.65
C SER A 904 -2.01 -19.27 42.89
N ALA A 905 -1.65 -18.11 42.31
CA ALA A 905 -2.47 -16.91 42.43
C ALA A 905 -3.76 -17.00 41.57
N PRO A 906 -4.87 -16.44 42.05
CA PRO A 906 -6.15 -16.52 41.36
C PRO A 906 -6.09 -15.79 40.01
N MET A 907 -6.12 -16.57 38.95
CA MET A 907 -6.51 -16.02 37.64
C MET A 907 -8.03 -16.15 37.55
N ASP A 908 -8.73 -15.06 37.69
CA ASP A 908 -10.17 -15.01 37.42
C ASP A 908 -10.51 -15.23 35.93
N LEU A 909 -9.55 -15.75 35.15
CA LEU A 909 -9.66 -15.88 33.70
C LEU A 909 -9.70 -17.35 33.29
N LEU A 910 -10.70 -17.67 32.50
CA LEU A 910 -10.79 -18.88 31.73
C LEU A 910 -9.97 -18.70 30.44
N SER A 911 -8.96 -19.55 30.21
CA SER A 911 -8.11 -19.34 29.03
C SER A 911 -7.67 -20.63 28.35
N VAL A 912 -7.55 -20.56 27.03
CA VAL A 912 -6.85 -21.55 26.19
C VAL A 912 -5.56 -20.91 25.73
N ARG A 913 -4.42 -21.50 26.12
CA ARG A 913 -3.08 -21.03 25.75
C ARG A 913 -2.44 -22.03 24.80
N LEU A 914 -1.89 -21.53 23.74
CA LEU A 914 -1.23 -22.29 22.68
C LEU A 914 0.19 -21.75 22.59
N ASP A 915 1.16 -22.49 23.11
CA ASP A 915 2.59 -22.11 23.09
C ASP A 915 3.24 -22.77 21.87
N VAL A 916 3.30 -22.02 20.77
CA VAL A 916 3.74 -22.53 19.47
C VAL A 916 5.23 -22.27 19.29
N ASP A 917 6.03 -23.33 19.30
CA ASP A 917 7.42 -23.30 18.86
C ASP A 917 7.48 -23.63 17.36
N GLU A 918 7.98 -22.70 16.56
CA GLU A 918 8.04 -22.85 15.11
C GLU A 918 9.00 -23.95 14.65
N ASN A 919 9.89 -24.39 15.50
CA ASN A 919 10.86 -25.45 15.22
C ASN A 919 10.34 -26.85 15.59
N ARG A 920 9.11 -26.96 16.09
CA ARG A 920 8.52 -28.23 16.52
C ARG A 920 7.24 -28.55 15.77
N ASP A 921 7.06 -29.82 15.43
CA ASP A 921 5.83 -30.33 14.79
C ASP A 921 4.64 -30.43 15.76
N GLU A 922 4.90 -30.40 17.05
CA GLU A 922 3.91 -30.51 18.10
C GLU A 922 4.12 -29.40 19.14
N PHE A 923 3.02 -28.86 19.65
CA PHE A 923 3.05 -27.83 20.70
C PHE A 923 1.99 -28.07 21.79
N PRO A 924 2.22 -27.58 23.02
CA PRO A 924 1.25 -27.68 24.08
C PRO A 924 0.08 -26.73 23.90
N CYS A 925 -1.12 -27.23 24.13
CA CYS A 925 -2.34 -26.46 24.29
C CYS A 925 -2.82 -26.62 25.74
N ILE A 926 -2.83 -25.49 26.45
CA ILE A 926 -3.07 -25.47 27.89
C ILE A 926 -4.42 -24.79 28.14
N PHE A 927 -5.39 -25.56 28.64
CA PHE A 927 -6.65 -25.03 29.14
C PHE A 927 -6.53 -24.75 30.64
N VAL A 928 -6.68 -23.46 31.00
CA VAL A 928 -6.61 -22.98 32.39
C VAL A 928 -8.01 -22.53 32.83
N TYR A 929 -8.42 -22.98 34.01
CA TYR A 929 -9.72 -22.65 34.60
C TYR A 929 -9.64 -22.50 36.12
N SER A 930 -10.61 -21.81 36.76
CA SER A 930 -10.71 -21.70 38.21
C SER A 930 -11.46 -22.90 38.81
N LYS A 931 -10.84 -23.67 39.71
CA LYS A 931 -11.46 -24.81 40.42
C LYS A 931 -12.63 -24.41 41.31
N GLY A 932 -12.71 -23.16 41.74
CA GLY A 932 -13.81 -22.65 42.51
C GLY A 932 -15.09 -22.44 41.70
N TYR A 933 -14.96 -22.16 40.42
CA TYR A 933 -16.09 -21.92 39.51
C TYR A 933 -16.45 -23.13 38.63
N TYR A 934 -15.45 -23.98 38.30
CA TYR A 934 -15.64 -25.09 37.37
C TYR A 934 -15.17 -26.42 37.96
N SER A 935 -16.06 -27.41 37.92
CA SER A 935 -15.71 -28.79 38.28
C SER A 935 -14.73 -29.40 37.28
N GLU A 936 -13.98 -30.41 37.71
CA GLU A 936 -13.10 -31.19 36.83
C GLU A 936 -13.90 -31.85 35.69
N ASN A 937 -15.11 -32.33 35.95
CA ASN A 937 -15.99 -32.92 34.94
C ASN A 937 -16.37 -31.91 33.84
N LYS A 938 -16.64 -30.65 34.22
CA LYS A 938 -16.97 -29.62 33.26
C LYS A 938 -15.76 -29.20 32.42
N ALA A 939 -14.59 -29.09 33.04
CA ALA A 939 -13.33 -28.83 32.36
C ALA A 939 -12.95 -29.95 31.38
N ASP A 940 -13.14 -31.23 31.79
CA ASP A 940 -12.89 -32.40 30.92
C ASP A 940 -13.87 -32.43 29.75
N ARG A 941 -15.13 -32.05 29.97
CA ARG A 941 -16.11 -31.94 28.90
C ARG A 941 -15.73 -30.86 27.90
N PHE A 942 -15.38 -29.67 28.37
CA PHE A 942 -14.88 -28.59 27.47
C PHE A 942 -13.69 -29.06 26.65
N ASN A 943 -12.70 -29.66 27.29
CA ASN A 943 -11.51 -30.17 26.64
C ASN A 943 -11.81 -31.23 25.55
N SER A 944 -12.75 -32.13 25.82
CA SER A 944 -13.22 -33.13 24.86
C SER A 944 -13.93 -32.47 23.66
N GLU A 945 -14.81 -31.49 23.90
CA GLU A 945 -15.51 -30.78 22.82
C GLU A 945 -14.56 -29.93 22.02
N PHE A 946 -13.51 -29.38 22.62
CA PHE A 946 -12.46 -28.60 21.92
C PHE A 946 -11.70 -29.47 20.91
N GLN A 947 -11.30 -30.70 21.32
CA GLN A 947 -10.64 -31.65 20.40
C GLN A 947 -11.56 -32.07 19.24
N LYS A 948 -12.84 -32.31 19.52
CA LYS A 948 -13.82 -32.60 18.46
C LYS A 948 -14.02 -31.42 17.50
N ALA A 949 -14.03 -30.19 18.01
CA ALA A 949 -14.14 -28.97 17.17
C ALA A 949 -12.93 -28.81 16.26
N ILE A 950 -11.71 -29.04 16.77
CA ILE A 950 -10.49 -29.04 15.96
C ILE A 950 -10.58 -30.07 14.83
N THR A 951 -10.97 -31.30 15.16
CA THR A 951 -11.10 -32.39 14.16
C THR A 951 -12.15 -32.01 13.10
N TYR A 952 -13.31 -31.51 13.53
CA TYR A 952 -14.37 -31.10 12.62
C TYR A 952 -13.95 -29.97 11.64
N LEU A 953 -13.22 -28.95 12.15
CA LEU A 953 -12.73 -27.82 11.35
C LEU A 953 -11.61 -28.25 10.38
N LYS A 954 -10.89 -29.36 10.68
CA LYS A 954 -9.83 -29.89 9.82
C LYS A 954 -10.33 -30.77 8.69
N GLU A 955 -11.38 -31.54 8.93
CA GLU A 955 -11.87 -32.58 8.02
C GLU A 955 -12.89 -32.07 7.01
N ASN A 956 -13.44 -30.89 7.23
CA ASN A 956 -14.51 -30.31 6.42
C ASN A 956 -14.18 -28.87 6.03
#